data_a9161853100f00708319c109634099e2
#
_entry.id   a9161853100f00708319c109634099e2
#
_cell.length_a   1.000
_cell.length_b   1.000
_cell.length_c   1.000
_cell.angle_alpha   90.00
_cell.angle_beta   90.00
_cell.angle_gamma   90.00
#
_symmetry.space_group_name_H-M   'P 1'
#
loop_
_entity.id
_entity.type
_entity.pdbx_description
1 polymer ?
#
loop_
_entity_poly.entity_id
_entity_poly.type
_entity_poly.pdbx_seq_one_letter_code
_entity_poly.pdbx_strand_id
1 'polypeptide(L)'
;MDATKTTFKAGFEKLNKDIERFPHVFPITEDMHITYEGVSRLVMLDRYSYKDSTKETLSEGDLVILTVKEDPKYPARGTGTILSINLKEQTARIRVSAEYQHNIDDFEVEEGGIMTRRILTLDKPLELFYEQIAMRNAHGLAEVEITPELRHEAFLKFYEEQKALNFIPAGRVLYGAGSGTDVTYFNCYVMPFVPDSRGGISDHRKKVMEIMSRGGGVGSNGSTLRPRHTIVKGVNGRSSGSVSWMDDIAKLTHLVEQGGSRRGAQMIMLADWHPDIFEFIISKMQNPRILRYIIENFEDEQIRMLAKEKLHFKPFSPKEINMYTGIVNYKHIPGHGGFDASVIHEAEKKLRDGGTYSVNNPEFLTGANISVCITDDFMDAVMRGEEYALRFPDVEHYDADAMAHYDAEWTNCGDVREWEATGNAVRTYRTVKARELWRLINVCATYAAEPGIFFIDNANKMTNATAYGQKVVATNPCGEQPLAAYSVCNLAAVNLAEMVNKDLQMVDFAKLEQTVRTGIHMQDNVIDSTPYFLEENKKQALGERRIGLGIMGLADMLIYCGVRYGSLESLQLIDQVFETIAVAAYEESIELAKTRGSFPFLVGQSGKETQILRERFINTGYMKKMPEHIREGVLKY
;
A
#
# COMPACT_ATOMS: atom_id res chain seq x y z
N MET A 1 16.09 -5.74 47.66
CA MET A 1 16.52 -5.57 46.26
C MET A 1 16.03 -6.81 45.54
N ASP A 2 15.17 -6.61 44.56
CA ASP A 2 14.50 -7.69 43.85
C ASP A 2 15.51 -8.37 42.91
N ALA A 3 15.67 -9.69 43.02
CA ALA A 3 16.64 -10.48 42.22
C ALA A 3 16.37 -10.32 40.70
N THR A 4 15.14 -10.05 40.31
CA THR A 4 14.72 -9.75 38.94
C THR A 4 15.33 -8.46 38.40
N LYS A 5 15.38 -7.39 39.20
CA LYS A 5 15.97 -6.10 38.80
C LYS A 5 17.48 -6.16 38.60
N THR A 6 18.18 -7.00 39.40
CA THR A 6 19.63 -7.16 39.27
C THR A 6 19.98 -7.96 38.01
N THR A 7 19.15 -8.97 37.65
CA THR A 7 19.33 -9.78 36.45
C THR A 7 19.04 -8.97 35.17
N PHE A 8 18.01 -8.11 35.18
CA PHE A 8 17.68 -7.25 34.06
C PHE A 8 18.84 -6.28 33.74
N LYS A 9 19.37 -5.59 34.76
CA LYS A 9 20.45 -4.61 34.60
C LYS A 9 21.72 -5.22 34.02
N ALA A 10 22.14 -6.38 34.52
CA ALA A 10 23.33 -7.09 34.06
C ALA A 10 23.21 -7.59 32.60
N GLY A 11 21.97 -7.86 32.12
CA GLY A 11 21.73 -8.37 30.77
C GLY A 11 21.89 -7.32 29.68
N PHE A 12 21.68 -6.01 29.96
CA PHE A 12 21.64 -4.94 28.96
C PHE A 12 22.73 -3.88 29.07
N GLU A 13 23.63 -3.99 30.06
CA GLU A 13 24.72 -3.00 30.24
C GLU A 13 25.60 -2.84 29.00
N LYS A 14 25.93 -3.96 28.35
CA LYS A 14 26.71 -3.95 27.13
C LYS A 14 25.98 -3.24 25.97
N LEU A 15 24.72 -3.59 25.76
CA LEU A 15 23.92 -2.99 24.68
C LEU A 15 23.72 -1.49 24.95
N ASN A 16 23.43 -1.08 26.19
CA ASN A 16 23.31 0.32 26.54
C ASN A 16 24.60 1.11 26.29
N LYS A 17 25.78 0.49 26.53
CA LYS A 17 27.07 1.11 26.18
C LYS A 17 27.27 1.22 24.67
N ASP A 18 26.81 0.24 23.90
CA ASP A 18 26.84 0.31 22.43
C ASP A 18 25.92 1.41 21.92
N ILE A 19 24.71 1.55 22.51
CA ILE A 19 23.70 2.56 22.19
C ILE A 19 24.24 4.00 22.37
N GLU A 20 25.15 4.26 23.31
CA GLU A 20 25.75 5.59 23.48
C GLU A 20 26.39 6.18 22.20
N ARG A 21 26.74 5.31 21.24
CA ARG A 21 27.27 5.75 19.94
C ARG A 21 26.19 6.17 18.93
N PHE A 22 24.93 5.95 19.27
CA PHE A 22 23.80 6.16 18.38
C PHE A 22 22.83 7.20 19.02
N PRO A 23 22.98 8.49 18.71
CA PRO A 23 22.26 9.58 19.41
C PRO A 23 20.74 9.53 19.24
N HIS A 24 20.26 8.73 18.28
CA HIS A 24 18.84 8.55 18.01
C HIS A 24 18.19 7.42 18.81
N VAL A 25 18.99 6.59 19.51
CA VAL A 25 18.49 5.41 20.21
C VAL A 25 18.49 5.67 21.72
N PHE A 26 17.36 5.39 22.34
CA PHE A 26 17.21 5.52 23.79
C PHE A 26 17.73 4.28 24.52
N PRO A 27 18.39 4.43 25.67
CA PRO A 27 18.87 3.31 26.45
C PRO A 27 17.71 2.49 27.03
N ILE A 28 17.95 1.21 27.23
CA ILE A 28 17.01 0.31 27.89
C ILE A 28 16.94 0.65 29.38
N THR A 29 15.72 0.82 29.89
CA THR A 29 15.43 1.12 31.31
C THR A 29 14.68 -0.02 31.99
N GLU A 30 14.65 -0.03 33.33
CA GLU A 30 14.08 -1.14 34.11
C GLU A 30 12.54 -1.29 33.99
N ASP A 31 11.86 -0.27 33.52
CA ASP A 31 10.40 -0.25 33.32
C ASP A 31 9.96 -0.76 31.93
N MET A 32 10.90 -0.94 31.01
CA MET A 32 10.61 -1.46 29.67
C MET A 32 10.31 -2.96 29.71
N HIS A 33 9.24 -3.38 29.04
CA HIS A 33 8.77 -4.76 29.06
C HIS A 33 8.11 -5.26 27.78
N ILE A 34 7.79 -4.38 26.80
CA ILE A 34 7.10 -4.76 25.57
C ILE A 34 8.09 -5.28 24.55
N THR A 35 8.27 -6.61 24.49
CA THR A 35 9.20 -7.29 23.58
C THR A 35 8.53 -8.10 22.49
N TYR A 36 7.26 -8.41 22.65
CA TYR A 36 6.51 -9.39 21.85
C TYR A 36 7.14 -10.78 21.81
N GLU A 37 6.53 -11.72 21.10
CA GLU A 37 7.00 -13.10 20.94
C GLU A 37 6.82 -13.56 19.48
N GLY A 38 7.55 -14.59 19.09
CA GLY A 38 7.45 -15.24 17.80
C GLY A 38 7.60 -14.28 16.62
N VAL A 39 6.67 -14.38 15.65
CA VAL A 39 6.69 -13.58 14.43
C VAL A 39 6.55 -12.08 14.74
N SER A 40 5.73 -11.69 15.72
CA SER A 40 5.55 -10.29 16.11
C SER A 40 6.84 -9.66 16.62
N ARG A 41 7.63 -10.43 17.42
CA ARG A 41 8.95 -9.98 17.86
C ARG A 41 9.91 -9.83 16.69
N LEU A 42 9.95 -10.80 15.79
CA LEU A 42 10.80 -10.72 14.60
C LEU A 42 10.43 -9.52 13.74
N VAL A 43 9.15 -9.26 13.53
CA VAL A 43 8.66 -8.09 12.77
C VAL A 43 9.07 -6.79 13.45
N MET A 44 8.93 -6.65 14.76
CA MET A 44 9.37 -5.48 15.51
C MET A 44 10.87 -5.23 15.34
N LEU A 45 11.69 -6.25 15.55
CA LEU A 45 13.15 -6.14 15.46
C LEU A 45 13.63 -5.93 14.02
N ASP A 46 13.03 -6.65 13.05
CA ASP A 46 13.48 -6.61 11.66
C ASP A 46 12.96 -5.39 10.89
N ARG A 47 11.75 -4.88 11.22
CA ARG A 47 11.09 -3.84 10.43
C ARG A 47 11.15 -2.45 11.05
N TYR A 48 11.18 -2.34 12.38
CA TYR A 48 10.99 -1.08 13.07
C TYR A 48 12.13 -0.67 14.00
N SER A 49 12.90 -1.63 14.51
CA SER A 49 14.07 -1.36 15.36
C SER A 49 15.18 -0.63 14.59
N TYR A 50 15.82 0.32 15.25
CA TYR A 50 17.06 0.90 14.77
C TYR A 50 18.18 -0.17 14.81
N LYS A 51 19.01 -0.20 13.77
CA LYS A 51 20.05 -1.24 13.62
C LYS A 51 21.42 -0.61 13.45
N ASP A 52 22.44 -1.28 13.98
CA ASP A 52 23.83 -0.94 13.65
C ASP A 52 24.14 -1.39 12.21
N SER A 53 23.94 -0.48 11.25
CA SER A 53 24.21 -0.73 9.83
C SER A 53 25.70 -0.84 9.53
N THR A 54 26.56 -0.22 10.34
CA THR A 54 28.02 -0.22 10.16
C THR A 54 28.69 -1.47 10.69
N LYS A 55 28.00 -2.23 11.55
CA LYS A 55 28.52 -3.42 12.26
C LYS A 55 29.68 -3.14 13.21
N GLU A 56 29.89 -1.87 13.57
CA GLU A 56 31.02 -1.46 14.42
C GLU A 56 30.91 -1.94 15.87
N THR A 57 29.67 -2.13 16.35
CA THR A 57 29.42 -2.61 17.73
C THR A 57 29.18 -4.11 17.80
N LEU A 58 29.31 -4.83 16.66
CA LEU A 58 29.01 -6.26 16.61
C LEU A 58 30.05 -7.07 17.37
N SER A 59 29.61 -7.92 18.31
CA SER A 59 30.49 -8.73 19.15
C SER A 59 29.82 -10.00 19.66
N GLU A 60 30.61 -10.87 20.27
CA GLU A 60 30.12 -12.11 20.86
C GLU A 60 29.09 -11.83 21.97
N GLY A 61 28.04 -12.65 22.00
CA GLY A 61 26.89 -12.51 22.89
C GLY A 61 25.77 -11.58 22.36
N ASP A 62 26.00 -10.88 21.24
CA ASP A 62 24.97 -9.99 20.69
C ASP A 62 23.81 -10.78 20.06
N LEU A 63 22.59 -10.23 20.24
CA LEU A 63 21.43 -10.65 19.48
C LEU A 63 21.52 -10.10 18.06
N VAL A 64 21.33 -10.96 17.07
CA VAL A 64 21.32 -10.56 15.66
C VAL A 64 20.12 -11.18 14.93
N ILE A 65 19.72 -10.52 13.86
CA ILE A 65 18.74 -11.03 12.89
C ILE A 65 19.54 -11.58 11.72
N LEU A 66 19.16 -12.79 11.27
CA LEU A 66 19.83 -13.50 10.18
C LEU A 66 18.82 -14.25 9.31
N THR A 67 19.23 -14.58 8.08
CA THR A 67 18.49 -15.50 7.22
C THR A 67 18.75 -16.93 7.69
N VAL A 68 17.69 -17.62 8.10
CA VAL A 68 17.73 -19.02 8.57
C VAL A 68 17.40 -20.03 7.47
N LYS A 69 16.73 -19.56 6.40
CA LYS A 69 16.42 -20.33 5.19
C LYS A 69 16.66 -19.48 3.95
N GLU A 70 17.58 -19.92 3.10
CA GLU A 70 17.90 -19.28 1.81
C GLU A 70 17.10 -19.93 0.66
N ASP A 71 15.78 -19.75 0.67
CA ASP A 71 14.92 -20.20 -0.41
C ASP A 71 14.58 -19.02 -1.32
N PRO A 72 14.83 -19.10 -2.64
CA PRO A 72 14.54 -17.98 -3.55
C PRO A 72 13.07 -17.56 -3.56
N LYS A 73 12.17 -18.48 -3.25
CA LYS A 73 10.72 -18.25 -3.26
C LYS A 73 10.15 -17.99 -1.87
N TYR A 74 10.68 -18.68 -0.85
CA TYR A 74 10.18 -18.62 0.53
C TYR A 74 11.34 -18.46 1.53
N PRO A 75 12.10 -17.35 1.47
CA PRO A 75 13.16 -17.10 2.44
C PRO A 75 12.57 -16.92 3.84
N ALA A 76 13.30 -17.40 4.86
CA ALA A 76 12.92 -17.20 6.25
C ALA A 76 14.03 -16.49 7.02
N ARG A 77 13.64 -15.53 7.86
CA ARG A 77 14.53 -14.87 8.82
C ARG A 77 14.22 -15.34 10.24
N GLY A 78 15.18 -15.16 11.12
CA GLY A 78 15.05 -15.42 12.54
C GLY A 78 16.04 -14.60 13.34
N THR A 79 16.02 -14.75 14.65
CA THR A 79 17.04 -14.19 15.55
C THR A 79 18.01 -15.25 16.03
N GLY A 80 19.18 -14.82 16.47
CA GLY A 80 20.18 -15.71 17.07
C GLY A 80 21.20 -14.91 17.90
N THR A 81 22.00 -15.64 18.67
CA THR A 81 23.06 -15.05 19.48
C THR A 81 24.42 -15.40 18.87
N ILE A 82 25.29 -14.43 18.72
CA ILE A 82 26.65 -14.62 18.23
C ILE A 82 27.46 -15.41 19.28
N LEU A 83 28.02 -16.55 18.88
CA LEU A 83 28.90 -17.40 19.70
C LEU A 83 30.37 -17.02 19.52
N SER A 84 30.79 -16.74 18.28
CA SER A 84 32.15 -16.32 17.94
C SER A 84 32.21 -15.57 16.63
N ILE A 85 33.21 -14.71 16.46
CA ILE A 85 33.44 -13.92 15.25
C ILE A 85 34.83 -14.25 14.68
N ASN A 86 34.88 -14.60 13.40
CA ASN A 86 36.14 -14.76 12.65
C ASN A 86 36.34 -13.55 11.72
N LEU A 87 37.10 -12.58 12.18
CA LEU A 87 37.40 -11.36 11.41
C LEU A 87 38.23 -11.60 10.13
N LYS A 88 39.03 -12.68 10.06
CA LYS A 88 39.81 -13.01 8.86
C LYS A 88 38.89 -13.49 7.74
N GLU A 89 37.92 -14.29 8.06
CA GLU A 89 36.95 -14.85 7.10
C GLU A 89 35.69 -13.99 6.98
N GLN A 90 35.56 -12.94 7.79
CA GLN A 90 34.36 -12.08 7.85
C GLN A 90 33.08 -12.89 8.11
N THR A 91 33.16 -13.87 9.03
CA THR A 91 32.04 -14.75 9.40
C THR A 91 31.78 -14.74 10.90
N ALA A 92 30.59 -15.10 11.30
CA ALA A 92 30.20 -15.33 12.69
C ALA A 92 29.45 -16.66 12.83
N ARG A 93 29.73 -17.39 13.92
CA ARG A 93 28.94 -18.55 14.34
C ARG A 93 27.81 -18.07 15.26
N ILE A 94 26.60 -18.48 14.95
CA ILE A 94 25.38 -17.94 15.57
C ILE A 94 24.51 -19.11 15.99
N ARG A 95 24.08 -19.12 17.26
CA ARG A 95 23.03 -20.01 17.73
C ARG A 95 21.68 -19.39 17.46
N VAL A 96 20.91 -19.98 16.55
CA VAL A 96 19.56 -19.54 16.22
C VAL A 96 18.66 -19.71 17.44
N SER A 97 17.82 -18.71 17.72
CA SER A 97 16.85 -18.75 18.82
C SER A 97 15.87 -19.92 18.64
N ALA A 98 15.53 -20.61 19.71
CA ALA A 98 14.74 -21.86 19.68
C ALA A 98 13.41 -21.70 18.89
N GLU A 99 12.77 -20.55 18.99
CA GLU A 99 11.51 -20.22 18.29
C GLU A 99 11.62 -20.21 16.75
N TYR A 100 12.83 -20.07 16.18
CA TYR A 100 13.06 -20.02 14.72
C TYR A 100 13.81 -21.24 14.18
N GLN A 101 14.29 -22.16 15.03
CA GLN A 101 15.05 -23.33 14.59
C GLN A 101 14.25 -24.25 13.67
N HIS A 102 12.93 -24.31 13.81
CA HIS A 102 12.06 -25.12 12.95
C HIS A 102 12.00 -24.64 11.49
N ASN A 103 12.45 -23.41 11.22
CA ASN A 103 12.50 -22.84 9.87
C ASN A 103 13.86 -23.04 9.18
N ILE A 104 14.82 -23.63 9.87
CA ILE A 104 16.16 -23.87 9.30
C ILE A 104 16.06 -24.97 8.24
N ASP A 105 16.48 -24.65 7.03
CA ASP A 105 16.58 -25.55 5.90
C ASP A 105 17.98 -25.41 5.28
N ASP A 106 18.99 -25.80 6.06
CA ASP A 106 20.39 -25.65 5.69
C ASP A 106 21.14 -26.95 6.06
N PHE A 107 21.84 -27.51 5.10
CA PHE A 107 22.63 -28.75 5.28
C PHE A 107 23.90 -28.51 6.12
N GLU A 108 24.30 -27.27 6.34
CA GLU A 108 25.50 -26.90 7.11
C GLU A 108 25.20 -26.54 8.58
N VAL A 109 24.01 -26.89 9.08
CA VAL A 109 23.62 -26.63 10.47
C VAL A 109 24.33 -27.58 11.43
N GLU A 110 25.06 -27.02 12.38
CA GLU A 110 25.66 -27.79 13.48
C GLU A 110 24.58 -28.17 14.52
N GLU A 111 24.87 -29.22 15.30
CA GLU A 111 24.00 -29.68 16.41
C GLU A 111 23.65 -28.49 17.35
N GLY A 112 22.38 -28.36 17.70
CA GLY A 112 21.89 -27.27 18.55
C GLY A 112 21.52 -25.98 17.78
N GLY A 113 21.34 -26.05 16.44
CA GLY A 113 20.88 -24.94 15.61
C GLY A 113 21.93 -23.85 15.44
N ILE A 114 23.19 -24.21 15.33
CA ILE A 114 24.29 -23.27 15.13
C ILE A 114 24.58 -23.15 13.64
N MET A 115 24.58 -21.91 13.14
CA MET A 115 24.84 -21.56 11.74
C MET A 115 26.01 -20.62 11.62
N THR A 116 26.77 -20.71 10.52
CA THR A 116 27.81 -19.73 10.17
C THR A 116 27.26 -18.80 9.08
N ARG A 117 27.39 -17.49 9.29
CA ARG A 117 26.95 -16.47 8.33
C ARG A 117 28.01 -15.40 8.17
N ARG A 118 27.99 -14.73 7.00
CA ARG A 118 28.86 -13.56 6.76
C ARG A 118 28.41 -12.41 7.66
N ILE A 119 29.34 -11.70 8.27
CA ILE A 119 29.07 -10.55 9.16
C ILE A 119 28.18 -9.51 8.43
N LEU A 120 28.44 -9.28 7.15
CA LEU A 120 27.70 -8.31 6.35
C LEU A 120 26.19 -8.61 6.22
N THR A 121 25.80 -9.87 6.36
CA THR A 121 24.39 -10.30 6.24
C THR A 121 23.64 -10.30 7.58
N LEU A 122 24.31 -9.94 8.66
CA LEU A 122 23.72 -9.89 9.99
C LEU A 122 23.22 -8.49 10.31
N ASP A 123 22.07 -8.40 10.95
CA ASP A 123 21.53 -7.13 11.44
C ASP A 123 21.52 -7.15 12.97
N LYS A 124 22.23 -6.20 13.61
CA LYS A 124 22.18 -6.03 15.07
C LYS A 124 21.11 -4.99 15.42
N PRO A 125 19.97 -5.39 16.02
CA PRO A 125 19.00 -4.43 16.53
C PRO A 125 19.55 -3.74 17.78
N LEU A 126 19.37 -2.44 17.87
CA LEU A 126 19.74 -1.62 19.02
C LEU A 126 18.54 -1.29 19.92
N GLU A 127 17.33 -1.42 19.37
CA GLU A 127 16.08 -1.30 20.09
C GLU A 127 15.46 -2.69 20.23
N LEU A 128 15.38 -3.21 21.45
CA LEU A 128 14.85 -4.53 21.78
C LEU A 128 13.45 -4.48 22.37
N PHE A 129 13.03 -3.30 22.83
CA PHE A 129 11.73 -3.05 23.44
C PHE A 129 10.94 -2.05 22.58
N TYR A 130 9.63 -2.26 22.48
CA TYR A 130 8.78 -1.33 21.73
C TYR A 130 8.79 0.09 22.31
N GLU A 131 8.95 0.20 23.63
CA GLU A 131 9.10 1.49 24.32
C GLU A 131 10.27 2.32 23.77
N GLN A 132 11.40 1.70 23.40
CA GLN A 132 12.52 2.43 22.78
C GLN A 132 12.11 3.01 21.42
N ILE A 133 11.41 2.22 20.61
CA ILE A 133 10.88 2.66 19.30
C ILE A 133 9.88 3.80 19.49
N ALA A 134 8.97 3.67 20.46
CA ALA A 134 7.97 4.70 20.78
C ALA A 134 8.63 5.99 21.29
N MET A 135 9.65 5.90 22.15
CA MET A 135 10.42 7.07 22.64
C MET A 135 11.11 7.79 21.49
N ARG A 136 11.84 7.06 20.63
CA ARG A 136 12.52 7.64 19.46
C ARG A 136 11.52 8.33 18.53
N ASN A 137 10.43 7.65 18.23
CA ASN A 137 9.39 8.14 17.35
C ASN A 137 8.72 9.40 17.91
N ALA A 138 8.26 9.35 19.17
CA ALA A 138 7.63 10.48 19.84
C ALA A 138 8.58 11.69 19.95
N HIS A 139 9.85 11.45 20.27
CA HIS A 139 10.86 12.51 20.34
C HIS A 139 11.05 13.17 18.97
N GLY A 140 11.28 12.38 17.91
CA GLY A 140 11.48 12.91 16.57
C GLY A 140 10.29 13.69 16.02
N LEU A 141 9.06 13.31 16.38
CA LEU A 141 7.85 14.04 15.99
C LEU A 141 7.58 15.29 16.82
N ALA A 142 8.05 15.32 18.07
CA ALA A 142 7.92 16.49 18.93
C ALA A 142 8.93 17.60 18.60
N GLU A 143 10.02 17.30 17.92
CA GLU A 143 11.09 18.26 17.57
C GLU A 143 10.60 19.45 16.74
N VAL A 144 9.50 19.31 16.01
CA VAL A 144 8.93 20.38 15.16
C VAL A 144 8.14 21.42 15.96
N GLU A 145 7.90 21.18 17.25
CA GLU A 145 7.25 22.17 18.12
C GLU A 145 8.13 23.40 18.37
N ILE A 146 7.50 24.55 18.45
CA ILE A 146 8.17 25.84 18.41
C ILE A 146 9.06 26.09 19.67
N THR A 147 8.56 25.69 20.85
CA THR A 147 9.27 25.92 22.10
C THR A 147 9.71 24.64 22.79
N PRO A 148 10.75 24.66 23.62
CA PRO A 148 11.19 23.49 24.39
C PRO A 148 10.09 22.88 25.26
N GLU A 149 9.24 23.73 25.86
CA GLU A 149 8.12 23.31 26.72
C GLU A 149 7.09 22.54 25.91
N LEU A 150 6.70 23.04 24.72
CA LEU A 150 5.79 22.38 23.81
C LEU A 150 6.37 21.06 23.28
N ARG A 151 7.67 21.02 22.98
CA ARG A 151 8.37 19.78 22.59
C ARG A 151 8.27 18.73 23.68
N HIS A 152 8.54 19.12 24.92
CA HIS A 152 8.45 18.20 26.05
C HIS A 152 7.02 17.69 26.27
N GLU A 153 6.03 18.57 26.22
CA GLU A 153 4.61 18.21 26.35
C GLU A 153 4.16 17.28 25.24
N ALA A 154 4.47 17.60 23.99
CA ALA A 154 4.14 16.76 22.83
C ALA A 154 4.83 15.39 22.91
N PHE A 155 6.12 15.37 23.28
CA PHE A 155 6.86 14.12 23.49
C PHE A 155 6.15 13.20 24.50
N LEU A 156 5.78 13.73 25.67
CA LEU A 156 5.11 12.92 26.69
C LEU A 156 3.76 12.38 26.21
N LYS A 157 2.94 13.23 25.60
CA LYS A 157 1.64 12.81 25.04
C LYS A 157 1.78 11.74 23.97
N PHE A 158 2.69 11.94 23.02
CA PHE A 158 2.92 11.01 21.92
C PHE A 158 3.47 9.66 22.41
N TYR A 159 4.40 9.72 23.36
CA TYR A 159 4.99 8.52 23.93
C TYR A 159 3.98 7.70 24.74
N GLU A 160 3.18 8.31 25.59
CA GLU A 160 2.19 7.59 26.41
C GLU A 160 1.12 6.91 25.55
N GLU A 161 0.61 7.56 24.50
CA GLU A 161 -0.35 6.96 23.59
C GLU A 161 0.23 5.76 22.83
N GLN A 162 1.49 5.86 22.38
CA GLN A 162 2.16 4.75 21.71
C GLN A 162 2.51 3.62 22.69
N LYS A 163 3.07 3.93 23.86
CA LYS A 163 3.43 2.96 24.89
C LYS A 163 2.21 2.16 25.36
N ALA A 164 1.09 2.82 25.54
CA ALA A 164 -0.19 2.17 25.88
C ALA A 164 -0.82 1.40 24.74
N LEU A 165 -0.24 1.42 23.53
CA LEU A 165 -0.79 0.84 22.31
C LEU A 165 -2.18 1.37 21.94
N ASN A 166 -2.54 2.55 22.40
CA ASN A 166 -3.80 3.23 22.07
C ASN A 166 -3.78 3.75 20.63
N PHE A 167 -2.63 4.29 20.22
CA PHE A 167 -2.41 4.89 18.90
C PHE A 167 -1.07 4.41 18.32
N ILE A 168 -1.12 3.88 17.11
CA ILE A 168 0.05 3.28 16.47
C ILE A 168 0.28 3.94 15.12
N PRO A 169 1.40 4.69 14.95
CA PRO A 169 1.80 5.19 13.66
C PRO A 169 2.10 4.07 12.68
N ALA A 170 1.88 4.33 11.40
CA ALA A 170 2.22 3.35 10.37
C ALA A 170 3.73 3.10 10.27
N GLY A 171 4.09 1.97 9.70
CA GLY A 171 5.46 1.46 9.71
C GLY A 171 6.52 2.43 9.21
N ARG A 172 6.20 3.33 8.29
CA ARG A 172 7.16 4.36 7.81
C ARG A 172 7.45 5.40 8.87
N VAL A 173 6.45 5.83 9.59
CA VAL A 173 6.60 6.76 10.71
C VAL A 173 7.35 6.09 11.85
N LEU A 174 6.96 4.85 12.23
CA LEU A 174 7.64 4.08 13.27
C LEU A 174 9.13 3.86 12.98
N TYR A 175 9.49 3.57 11.73
CA TYR A 175 10.88 3.35 11.34
C TYR A 175 11.66 4.66 11.22
N GLY A 176 11.09 5.67 10.54
CA GLY A 176 11.80 6.87 10.11
C GLY A 176 11.87 7.97 11.14
N ALA A 177 10.78 8.25 11.87
CA ALA A 177 10.75 9.39 12.77
C ALA A 177 11.77 9.25 13.92
N GLY A 178 12.56 10.27 14.08
CA GLY A 178 13.66 10.32 15.08
C GLY A 178 14.86 9.43 14.75
N SER A 179 14.90 8.75 13.57
CA SER A 179 16.02 7.85 13.23
C SER A 179 17.20 8.52 12.55
N GLY A 180 17.06 9.76 12.08
CA GLY A 180 18.10 10.45 11.32
C GLY A 180 18.35 9.86 9.91
N THR A 181 17.45 9.00 9.40
CA THR A 181 17.55 8.42 8.07
C THR A 181 16.78 9.23 7.03
N ASP A 182 17.22 9.20 5.76
CA ASP A 182 16.58 9.92 4.63
C ASP A 182 15.37 9.16 4.04
N VAL A 183 14.65 8.39 4.85
CA VAL A 183 13.43 7.72 4.41
C VAL A 183 12.23 8.63 4.53
N THR A 184 11.26 8.50 3.62
CA THR A 184 9.99 9.23 3.78
C THR A 184 9.15 8.63 4.90
N TYR A 185 8.44 9.49 5.63
CA TYR A 185 7.43 9.05 6.62
C TYR A 185 6.05 8.87 5.99
N PHE A 186 5.86 9.32 4.73
CA PHE A 186 4.64 9.08 3.99
C PHE A 186 4.57 7.66 3.46
N ASN A 187 3.44 7.00 3.71
CA ASN A 187 3.15 5.68 3.16
C ASN A 187 2.62 5.78 1.72
N CYS A 188 1.84 6.82 1.45
CA CYS A 188 0.99 6.95 0.28
C CYS A 188 1.39 8.15 -0.56
N TYR A 189 1.59 7.92 -1.85
CA TYR A 189 1.83 8.93 -2.87
C TYR A 189 0.89 8.68 -4.04
N VAL A 190 0.35 9.73 -4.62
CA VAL A 190 -0.34 9.66 -5.91
C VAL A 190 0.33 10.63 -6.87
N MET A 191 0.70 10.11 -8.03
CA MET A 191 1.28 10.90 -9.09
C MET A 191 0.18 11.58 -9.93
N PRO A 192 0.47 12.67 -10.67
CA PRO A 192 -0.44 13.14 -11.71
C PRO A 192 -0.75 12.04 -12.71
N PHE A 193 -1.78 12.23 -13.53
CA PHE A 193 -1.97 11.40 -14.72
C PHE A 193 -0.67 11.33 -15.52
N VAL A 194 -0.41 10.18 -16.14
CA VAL A 194 0.83 9.98 -16.91
C VAL A 194 0.79 10.82 -18.19
N PRO A 195 1.72 11.76 -18.42
CA PRO A 195 1.72 12.55 -19.64
C PRO A 195 1.93 11.69 -20.89
N ASP A 196 1.12 11.89 -21.94
CA ASP A 196 1.12 11.10 -23.16
C ASP A 196 2.29 11.45 -24.10
N SER A 197 3.51 11.38 -23.59
CA SER A 197 4.74 11.59 -24.35
C SER A 197 5.87 10.74 -23.79
N ARG A 198 6.86 10.40 -24.62
CA ARG A 198 8.04 9.64 -24.17
C ARG A 198 8.78 10.33 -23.03
N GLY A 199 8.93 11.65 -23.12
CA GLY A 199 9.56 12.44 -22.06
C GLY A 199 8.74 12.40 -20.77
N GLY A 200 7.41 12.61 -20.87
CA GLY A 200 6.51 12.57 -19.73
C GLY A 200 6.44 11.21 -19.05
N ILE A 201 6.37 10.13 -19.81
CA ILE A 201 6.40 8.76 -19.28
C ILE A 201 7.74 8.49 -18.56
N SER A 202 8.86 8.92 -19.15
CA SER A 202 10.19 8.74 -18.54
C SER A 202 10.37 9.55 -17.26
N ASP A 203 9.85 10.79 -17.20
CA ASP A 203 9.89 11.62 -16.00
C ASP A 203 9.00 11.04 -14.90
N HIS A 204 7.79 10.60 -15.26
CA HIS A 204 6.90 9.89 -14.33
C HIS A 204 7.58 8.66 -13.73
N ARG A 205 8.19 7.81 -14.58
CA ARG A 205 8.94 6.63 -14.16
C ARG A 205 10.09 6.97 -13.21
N LYS A 206 10.85 8.02 -13.50
CA LYS A 206 11.93 8.52 -12.63
C LYS A 206 11.39 8.90 -11.25
N LYS A 207 10.33 9.70 -11.18
CA LYS A 207 9.73 10.14 -9.91
C LYS A 207 9.18 8.97 -9.10
N VAL A 208 8.52 8.00 -9.75
CA VAL A 208 8.05 6.76 -9.10
C VAL A 208 9.22 5.99 -8.48
N MET A 209 10.33 5.86 -9.21
CA MET A 209 11.55 5.21 -8.70
C MET A 209 12.13 5.93 -7.48
N GLU A 210 12.20 7.27 -7.50
CA GLU A 210 12.68 8.09 -6.37
C GLU A 210 11.82 7.92 -5.13
N ILE A 211 10.50 7.87 -5.29
CA ILE A 211 9.57 7.66 -4.17
C ILE A 211 9.75 6.25 -3.59
N MET A 212 9.78 5.23 -4.45
CA MET A 212 9.89 3.84 -3.99
C MET A 212 11.22 3.56 -3.31
N SER A 213 12.33 4.11 -3.82
CA SER A 213 13.66 3.92 -3.22
C SER A 213 13.74 4.43 -1.78
N ARG A 214 12.93 5.44 -1.43
CA ARG A 214 12.81 6.00 -0.06
C ARG A 214 11.64 5.41 0.74
N GLY A 215 10.99 4.39 0.18
CA GLY A 215 10.02 3.59 0.90
C GLY A 215 8.55 3.99 0.71
N GLY A 216 8.23 4.97 -0.13
CA GLY A 216 6.85 5.34 -0.45
C GLY A 216 6.16 4.33 -1.37
N GLY A 217 4.85 4.12 -1.17
CA GLY A 217 4.00 3.42 -2.12
C GLY A 217 3.34 4.40 -3.08
N VAL A 218 3.22 4.06 -4.37
CA VAL A 218 2.83 5.02 -5.41
C VAL A 218 1.59 4.55 -6.17
N GLY A 219 0.62 5.46 -6.33
CA GLY A 219 -0.49 5.32 -7.26
C GLY A 219 -0.25 6.08 -8.56
N SER A 220 -0.53 5.44 -9.68
CA SER A 220 -0.42 5.99 -11.03
C SER A 220 -1.69 5.71 -11.83
N ASN A 221 -2.12 6.66 -12.64
CA ASN A 221 -3.28 6.49 -13.52
C ASN A 221 -2.86 6.67 -14.98
N GLY A 222 -3.02 5.59 -15.76
CA GLY A 222 -2.63 5.53 -17.17
C GLY A 222 -3.73 5.95 -18.16
N SER A 223 -4.86 6.48 -17.69
CA SER A 223 -6.01 6.79 -18.55
C SER A 223 -5.74 7.89 -19.57
N THR A 224 -4.70 8.69 -19.37
CA THR A 224 -4.29 9.75 -20.30
C THR A 224 -3.35 9.26 -21.41
N LEU A 225 -2.81 8.08 -21.32
CA LEU A 225 -1.96 7.51 -22.37
C LEU A 225 -2.81 7.06 -23.57
N ARG A 226 -2.38 7.42 -24.78
CA ARG A 226 -3.11 7.02 -25.99
C ARG A 226 -3.22 5.53 -26.16
N PRO A 227 -4.33 5.04 -26.71
CA PRO A 227 -4.59 3.61 -26.88
C PRO A 227 -3.57 2.91 -27.78
N ARG A 228 -3.52 1.60 -27.65
CA ARG A 228 -2.76 0.72 -28.54
C ARG A 228 -3.16 0.93 -30.00
N HIS A 229 -2.19 0.90 -30.88
CA HIS A 229 -2.33 1.08 -32.34
C HIS A 229 -2.72 2.49 -32.81
N THR A 230 -2.90 3.47 -31.94
CA THR A 230 -3.04 4.88 -32.33
C THR A 230 -1.82 5.35 -33.11
N ILE A 231 -2.02 6.07 -34.19
CA ILE A 231 -0.93 6.56 -35.08
C ILE A 231 -0.08 7.59 -34.34
N VAL A 232 1.22 7.42 -34.41
CA VAL A 232 2.23 8.36 -33.88
C VAL A 232 2.93 9.03 -35.07
N LYS A 233 2.38 10.20 -35.48
CA LYS A 233 2.80 10.91 -36.70
C LYS A 233 4.31 11.17 -36.75
N GLY A 234 4.93 11.56 -35.66
CA GLY A 234 6.35 11.96 -35.62
C GLY A 234 7.36 10.85 -35.92
N VAL A 235 6.98 9.55 -35.80
CA VAL A 235 7.84 8.39 -36.06
C VAL A 235 7.25 7.46 -37.12
N ASN A 236 6.14 7.85 -37.72
CA ASN A 236 5.38 7.02 -38.68
C ASN A 236 5.12 5.59 -38.16
N GLY A 237 4.75 5.50 -36.89
CA GLY A 237 4.53 4.23 -36.17
C GLY A 237 3.21 4.21 -35.42
N ARG A 238 3.03 3.20 -34.58
CA ARG A 238 1.84 3.01 -33.75
C ARG A 238 2.18 2.95 -32.29
N SER A 239 1.26 3.41 -31.43
CA SER A 239 1.36 3.33 -29.97
C SER A 239 1.36 1.89 -29.50
N SER A 240 2.18 1.59 -28.50
CA SER A 240 2.15 0.32 -27.76
C SER A 240 0.94 0.19 -26.82
N GLY A 241 0.23 1.29 -26.58
CA GLY A 241 -0.91 1.36 -25.69
C GLY A 241 -0.57 1.66 -24.23
N SER A 242 -1.58 2.09 -23.48
CA SER A 242 -1.46 2.44 -22.07
C SER A 242 -0.94 1.27 -21.24
N VAL A 243 -1.49 0.08 -21.42
CA VAL A 243 -1.20 -1.11 -20.61
C VAL A 243 0.26 -1.53 -20.70
N SER A 244 0.88 -1.42 -21.90
CA SER A 244 2.29 -1.73 -22.10
C SER A 244 3.24 -0.76 -21.39
N TRP A 245 2.92 0.53 -21.39
CA TRP A 245 3.70 1.53 -20.67
C TRP A 245 3.55 1.38 -19.16
N MET A 246 2.35 1.02 -18.70
CA MET A 246 2.12 0.77 -17.28
C MET A 246 2.83 -0.49 -16.79
N ASP A 247 3.04 -1.51 -17.64
CA ASP A 247 3.86 -2.68 -17.33
C ASP A 247 5.34 -2.31 -17.12
N ASP A 248 5.89 -1.38 -17.92
CA ASP A 248 7.26 -0.88 -17.71
C ASP A 248 7.40 -0.18 -16.35
N ILE A 249 6.42 0.63 -15.98
CA ILE A 249 6.40 1.29 -14.66
C ILE A 249 6.25 0.27 -13.53
N ALA A 250 5.39 -0.75 -13.70
CA ALA A 250 5.20 -1.82 -12.72
C ALA A 250 6.49 -2.60 -12.43
N LYS A 251 7.31 -2.83 -13.44
CA LYS A 251 8.60 -3.53 -13.30
C LYS A 251 9.57 -2.86 -12.34
N LEU A 252 9.44 -1.55 -12.10
CA LEU A 252 10.27 -0.85 -11.11
C LEU A 252 10.16 -1.48 -9.71
N THR A 253 9.01 -2.02 -9.34
CA THR A 253 8.80 -2.68 -8.04
C THR A 253 9.72 -3.89 -7.84
N HIS A 254 10.06 -4.60 -8.92
CA HIS A 254 10.98 -5.73 -8.87
C HIS A 254 12.45 -5.31 -8.89
N LEU A 255 12.76 -4.10 -9.38
CA LEU A 255 14.13 -3.60 -9.54
C LEU A 255 14.60 -2.77 -8.35
N VAL A 256 13.67 -2.05 -7.69
CA VAL A 256 14.01 -1.14 -6.61
C VAL A 256 13.94 -1.87 -5.27
N GLU A 257 15.11 -2.17 -4.70
CA GLU A 257 15.20 -2.56 -3.30
C GLU A 257 15.11 -1.31 -2.43
N GLN A 258 14.14 -1.30 -1.53
CA GLN A 258 14.01 -0.23 -0.54
C GLN A 258 15.03 -0.45 0.58
N GLY A 259 15.79 0.58 0.92
CA GLY A 259 16.60 0.59 2.14
C GLY A 259 15.72 0.27 3.36
N GLY A 260 16.03 -0.80 4.05
CA GLY A 260 15.54 -1.12 5.37
C GLY A 260 14.40 -2.12 5.45
N SER A 261 13.14 -1.77 5.31
CA SER A 261 12.11 -2.61 5.92
C SER A 261 10.99 -3.12 4.98
N ARG A 262 10.89 -2.62 3.74
CA ARG A 262 9.73 -2.93 2.89
C ARG A 262 10.08 -2.95 1.40
N ARG A 263 9.39 -3.81 0.62
CA ARG A 263 9.45 -3.79 -0.85
C ARG A 263 8.62 -2.65 -1.40
N GLY A 264 8.95 -2.15 -2.60
CA GLY A 264 8.15 -1.21 -3.36
C GLY A 264 6.72 -1.72 -3.55
N ALA A 265 5.77 -0.79 -3.62
CA ALA A 265 4.38 -1.12 -3.91
C ALA A 265 3.81 -0.05 -4.84
N GLN A 266 3.01 -0.48 -5.82
CA GLN A 266 2.34 0.39 -6.75
C GLN A 266 0.86 0.04 -6.88
N MET A 267 0.03 1.05 -7.16
CA MET A 267 -1.31 0.94 -7.73
C MET A 267 -1.28 1.50 -9.14
N ILE A 268 -1.79 0.76 -10.08
CA ILE A 268 -1.99 1.22 -11.46
C ILE A 268 -3.48 1.21 -11.76
N MET A 269 -3.97 2.33 -12.26
CA MET A 269 -5.38 2.52 -12.56
C MET A 269 -5.60 2.83 -14.03
N LEU A 270 -6.74 2.38 -14.54
CA LEU A 270 -7.24 2.71 -15.88
C LEU A 270 -8.74 2.94 -15.82
N ALA A 271 -9.22 3.95 -16.54
CA ALA A 271 -10.65 4.29 -16.59
C ALA A 271 -11.44 3.29 -17.44
N ASP A 272 -12.70 3.07 -17.08
CA ASP A 272 -13.63 2.17 -17.75
C ASP A 272 -13.92 2.55 -19.22
N TRP A 273 -13.81 3.85 -19.55
CA TRP A 273 -13.99 4.38 -20.90
C TRP A 273 -12.75 4.24 -21.80
N HIS A 274 -11.60 3.80 -21.26
CA HIS A 274 -10.37 3.73 -22.05
C HIS A 274 -10.40 2.58 -23.06
N PRO A 275 -9.97 2.78 -24.32
CA PRO A 275 -10.00 1.71 -25.34
C PRO A 275 -9.19 0.44 -25.00
N ASP A 276 -8.13 0.56 -24.18
CA ASP A 276 -7.31 -0.58 -23.77
C ASP A 276 -7.85 -1.30 -22.51
N ILE A 277 -9.07 -1.00 -22.06
CA ILE A 277 -9.60 -1.50 -20.78
C ILE A 277 -9.69 -3.04 -20.73
N PHE A 278 -10.04 -3.71 -21.83
CA PHE A 278 -10.10 -5.18 -21.85
C PHE A 278 -8.74 -5.83 -21.64
N GLU A 279 -7.69 -5.28 -22.31
CA GLU A 279 -6.31 -5.73 -22.12
C GLU A 279 -5.89 -5.56 -20.67
N PHE A 280 -6.22 -4.41 -20.07
CA PHE A 280 -5.91 -4.11 -18.66
C PHE A 280 -6.54 -5.13 -17.71
N ILE A 281 -7.84 -5.41 -17.84
CA ILE A 281 -8.57 -6.32 -16.95
C ILE A 281 -8.02 -7.75 -17.04
N ILE A 282 -7.72 -8.23 -18.25
CA ILE A 282 -7.25 -9.60 -18.49
C ILE A 282 -5.75 -9.74 -18.14
N SER A 283 -5.01 -8.64 -18.09
CA SER A 283 -3.54 -8.64 -18.04
C SER A 283 -2.93 -9.52 -16.93
N LYS A 284 -3.53 -9.55 -15.76
CA LYS A 284 -3.05 -10.32 -14.60
C LYS A 284 -3.76 -11.67 -14.40
N MET A 285 -4.68 -12.07 -15.29
CA MET A 285 -5.32 -13.38 -15.20
C MET A 285 -4.29 -14.49 -15.45
N GLN A 286 -3.98 -15.27 -14.43
CA GLN A 286 -3.00 -16.36 -14.48
C GLN A 286 -3.61 -17.76 -14.39
N ASN A 287 -4.94 -17.86 -14.42
CA ASN A 287 -5.64 -19.14 -14.36
C ASN A 287 -6.06 -19.59 -15.76
N PRO A 288 -5.42 -20.63 -16.35
CA PRO A 288 -5.77 -21.11 -17.69
C PRO A 288 -7.22 -21.56 -17.82
N ARG A 289 -7.85 -22.05 -16.75
CA ARG A 289 -9.26 -22.48 -16.77
C ARG A 289 -10.19 -21.28 -16.94
N ILE A 290 -9.86 -20.17 -16.29
CA ILE A 290 -10.66 -18.94 -16.39
C ILE A 290 -10.46 -18.29 -17.76
N LEU A 291 -9.25 -18.30 -18.31
CA LEU A 291 -9.02 -17.85 -19.70
C LEU A 291 -9.84 -18.66 -20.69
N ARG A 292 -9.90 -20.00 -20.56
CA ARG A 292 -10.77 -20.84 -21.37
C ARG A 292 -12.25 -20.51 -21.19
N TYR A 293 -12.70 -20.32 -19.94
CA TYR A 293 -14.07 -19.90 -19.66
C TYR A 293 -14.41 -18.58 -20.36
N ILE A 294 -13.50 -17.59 -20.34
CA ILE A 294 -13.68 -16.31 -21.03
C ILE A 294 -13.80 -16.54 -22.54
N ILE A 295 -12.92 -17.34 -23.15
CA ILE A 295 -12.94 -17.65 -24.57
C ILE A 295 -14.26 -18.31 -25.01
N GLU A 296 -14.81 -19.21 -24.21
CA GLU A 296 -15.99 -20.02 -24.52
C GLU A 296 -17.31 -19.29 -24.21
N ASN A 297 -17.36 -18.35 -23.27
CA ASN A 297 -18.60 -17.83 -22.71
C ASN A 297 -18.84 -16.31 -22.90
N PHE A 298 -17.88 -15.57 -23.43
CA PHE A 298 -18.08 -14.15 -23.74
C PHE A 298 -18.47 -13.96 -25.20
N GLU A 299 -19.37 -13.03 -25.49
CA GLU A 299 -19.82 -12.74 -26.83
C GLU A 299 -18.85 -11.84 -27.59
N ASP A 300 -18.21 -10.89 -26.86
CA ASP A 300 -17.28 -9.93 -27.43
C ASP A 300 -16.03 -10.62 -28.00
N GLU A 301 -15.75 -10.42 -29.28
CA GLU A 301 -14.65 -11.06 -29.99
C GLU A 301 -13.28 -10.60 -29.47
N GLN A 302 -13.12 -9.32 -29.12
CA GLN A 302 -11.85 -8.80 -28.62
C GLN A 302 -11.52 -9.38 -27.24
N ILE A 303 -12.51 -9.51 -26.35
CA ILE A 303 -12.35 -10.19 -25.06
C ILE A 303 -11.83 -11.62 -25.27
N ARG A 304 -12.46 -12.35 -26.19
CA ARG A 304 -12.05 -13.72 -26.51
C ARG A 304 -10.65 -13.79 -27.12
N MET A 305 -10.32 -12.85 -28.02
CA MET A 305 -8.98 -12.78 -28.63
C MET A 305 -7.90 -12.50 -27.59
N LEU A 306 -8.08 -11.52 -26.73
CA LEU A 306 -7.12 -11.18 -25.67
C LEU A 306 -6.91 -12.35 -24.69
N ALA A 307 -7.98 -13.03 -24.30
CA ALA A 307 -7.89 -14.23 -23.48
C ALA A 307 -7.15 -15.37 -24.18
N LYS A 308 -7.38 -15.53 -25.51
CA LYS A 308 -6.68 -16.54 -26.32
C LYS A 308 -5.20 -16.23 -26.51
N GLU A 309 -4.83 -14.96 -26.71
CA GLU A 309 -3.43 -14.53 -26.80
C GLU A 309 -2.67 -14.79 -25.49
N LYS A 310 -3.35 -14.66 -24.36
CA LYS A 310 -2.77 -14.93 -23.05
C LYS A 310 -2.69 -16.42 -22.71
N LEU A 311 -3.51 -17.26 -23.33
CA LEU A 311 -3.55 -18.70 -23.10
C LEU A 311 -2.56 -19.41 -24.01
N HIS A 312 -1.67 -20.20 -23.44
CA HIS A 312 -0.74 -21.06 -24.18
C HIS A 312 -1.15 -22.52 -24.03
N PHE A 313 -1.32 -23.22 -25.15
CA PHE A 313 -1.58 -24.63 -25.19
C PHE A 313 -0.39 -25.40 -25.79
N LYS A 314 0.17 -26.33 -25.01
CA LYS A 314 1.23 -27.24 -25.47
C LYS A 314 0.65 -28.64 -25.59
N PRO A 315 0.49 -29.17 -26.81
CA PRO A 315 0.03 -30.56 -27.01
C PRO A 315 0.97 -31.56 -26.33
N PHE A 316 0.44 -32.64 -25.81
CA PHE A 316 1.27 -33.75 -25.33
C PHE A 316 2.07 -34.38 -26.47
N SER A 317 3.31 -34.72 -26.19
CA SER A 317 4.13 -35.53 -27.05
C SER A 317 3.58 -36.97 -27.14
N PRO A 318 3.88 -37.72 -28.17
CA PRO A 318 3.47 -39.14 -28.28
C PRO A 318 3.94 -39.98 -27.05
N LYS A 319 5.07 -39.66 -26.49
CA LYS A 319 5.60 -40.31 -25.28
C LYS A 319 4.72 -40.05 -24.05
N GLU A 320 4.26 -38.83 -23.85
CA GLU A 320 3.35 -38.45 -22.76
C GLU A 320 1.97 -39.10 -22.93
N ILE A 321 1.44 -39.09 -24.16
CA ILE A 321 0.17 -39.77 -24.48
C ILE A 321 0.26 -41.25 -24.15
N ASN A 322 1.33 -41.91 -24.57
CA ASN A 322 1.55 -43.34 -24.29
C ASN A 322 1.67 -43.60 -22.78
N MET A 323 2.35 -42.71 -22.03
CA MET A 323 2.48 -42.81 -20.57
C MET A 323 1.11 -42.71 -19.89
N TYR A 324 0.31 -41.68 -20.18
CA TYR A 324 -1.03 -41.53 -19.60
C TYR A 324 -1.98 -42.65 -20.02
N THR A 325 -1.91 -43.09 -21.26
CA THR A 325 -2.70 -44.25 -21.77
C THR A 325 -2.29 -45.53 -21.03
N GLY A 326 -1.00 -45.73 -20.76
CA GLY A 326 -0.49 -46.83 -19.95
C GLY A 326 -1.06 -46.82 -18.53
N ILE A 327 -1.08 -45.66 -17.84
CA ILE A 327 -1.66 -45.51 -16.50
C ILE A 327 -3.15 -45.89 -16.49
N VAL A 328 -3.92 -45.40 -17.44
CA VAL A 328 -5.35 -45.70 -17.57
C VAL A 328 -5.60 -47.16 -17.87
N ASN A 329 -4.83 -47.76 -18.79
CA ASN A 329 -4.97 -49.16 -19.17
C ASN A 329 -4.52 -50.12 -18.04
N TYR A 330 -3.59 -49.73 -17.19
CA TYR A 330 -3.13 -50.53 -16.05
C TYR A 330 -4.24 -50.82 -15.02
N LYS A 331 -5.31 -50.02 -15.00
CA LYS A 331 -6.52 -50.23 -14.22
C LYS A 331 -7.18 -51.58 -14.49
N HIS A 332 -6.98 -52.14 -15.70
CA HIS A 332 -7.68 -53.33 -16.19
C HIS A 332 -6.84 -54.61 -16.13
N ILE A 333 -5.66 -54.62 -15.54
CA ILE A 333 -4.81 -55.81 -15.43
C ILE A 333 -5.16 -56.56 -14.14
N PRO A 334 -5.78 -57.77 -14.22
CA PRO A 334 -6.12 -58.57 -13.03
C PRO A 334 -4.88 -58.99 -12.23
N GLY A 335 -4.89 -58.83 -10.90
CA GLY A 335 -3.88 -59.36 -10.01
C GLY A 335 -2.67 -58.48 -9.73
N HIS A 336 -2.61 -57.28 -10.30
CA HIS A 336 -1.60 -56.26 -9.96
C HIS A 336 -2.23 -55.10 -9.17
N GLY A 337 -1.59 -54.65 -8.08
CA GLY A 337 -1.98 -53.45 -7.37
C GLY A 337 -1.88 -52.27 -8.32
N GLY A 338 -3.04 -51.74 -8.77
CA GLY A 338 -3.14 -50.65 -9.73
C GLY A 338 -2.67 -49.31 -9.11
N PHE A 339 -2.58 -48.29 -9.93
CA PHE A 339 -2.43 -46.90 -9.48
C PHE A 339 -3.63 -46.48 -8.62
N ASP A 340 -3.44 -45.54 -7.72
CA ASP A 340 -4.51 -44.93 -6.95
C ASP A 340 -5.58 -44.33 -7.90
N ALA A 341 -6.84 -44.39 -7.49
CA ALA A 341 -7.96 -43.86 -8.29
C ALA A 341 -7.78 -42.38 -8.66
N SER A 342 -7.13 -41.59 -7.81
CA SER A 342 -6.77 -40.20 -8.07
C SER A 342 -5.78 -40.05 -9.23
N VAL A 343 -4.79 -40.94 -9.32
CA VAL A 343 -3.76 -40.94 -10.38
C VAL A 343 -4.39 -41.32 -11.72
N ILE A 344 -5.29 -42.35 -11.73
CA ILE A 344 -6.01 -42.75 -12.91
C ILE A 344 -6.92 -41.63 -13.40
N HIS A 345 -7.70 -41.02 -12.52
CA HIS A 345 -8.57 -39.91 -12.86
C HIS A 345 -7.80 -38.71 -13.46
N GLU A 346 -6.63 -38.36 -12.89
CA GLU A 346 -5.79 -37.30 -13.42
C GLU A 346 -5.23 -37.68 -14.82
N ALA A 347 -4.84 -38.94 -15.04
CA ALA A 347 -4.39 -39.40 -16.36
C ALA A 347 -5.52 -39.36 -17.41
N GLU A 348 -6.72 -39.81 -17.05
CA GLU A 348 -7.92 -39.70 -17.91
C GLU A 348 -8.25 -38.25 -18.27
N LYS A 349 -8.12 -37.34 -17.31
CA LYS A 349 -8.31 -35.91 -17.50
C LYS A 349 -7.27 -35.34 -18.45
N LYS A 350 -5.98 -35.65 -18.25
CA LYS A 350 -4.89 -35.23 -19.15
C LYS A 350 -5.09 -35.71 -20.57
N LEU A 351 -5.49 -36.96 -20.77
CA LEU A 351 -5.80 -37.48 -22.09
C LEU A 351 -6.98 -36.76 -22.77
N ARG A 352 -8.01 -36.38 -22.00
CA ARG A 352 -9.13 -35.58 -22.53
C ARG A 352 -8.68 -34.16 -22.90
N ASP A 353 -7.83 -33.55 -22.09
CA ASP A 353 -7.31 -32.21 -22.33
C ASP A 353 -6.32 -32.17 -23.51
N GLY A 354 -5.68 -33.29 -23.85
CA GLY A 354 -4.79 -33.48 -25.02
C GLY A 354 -3.47 -32.71 -24.92
N GLY A 355 -3.23 -31.99 -23.85
CA GLY A 355 -2.05 -31.14 -23.62
C GLY A 355 -2.09 -30.41 -22.29
N THR A 356 -1.15 -29.51 -22.07
CA THR A 356 -1.08 -28.63 -20.93
C THR A 356 -1.40 -27.18 -21.33
N TYR A 357 -2.20 -26.55 -20.51
CA TYR A 357 -2.46 -25.12 -20.63
C TYR A 357 -1.59 -24.34 -19.66
N SER A 358 -0.98 -23.28 -20.12
CA SER A 358 -0.21 -22.32 -19.34
C SER A 358 -0.57 -20.90 -19.75
N VAL A 359 0.02 -19.92 -19.10
CA VAL A 359 -0.24 -18.50 -19.37
C VAL A 359 0.99 -17.89 -20.02
N ASN A 360 0.80 -17.17 -21.11
CA ASN A 360 1.84 -16.36 -21.73
C ASN A 360 2.15 -15.15 -20.85
N ASN A 361 3.43 -14.83 -20.71
CA ASN A 361 3.92 -13.67 -19.96
C ASN A 361 3.29 -13.57 -18.55
N PRO A 362 3.53 -14.55 -17.67
CA PRO A 362 2.89 -14.60 -16.35
C PRO A 362 3.32 -13.45 -15.43
N GLU A 363 4.44 -12.76 -15.73
CA GLU A 363 4.97 -11.67 -14.92
C GLU A 363 4.44 -10.28 -15.32
N PHE A 364 3.60 -10.21 -16.33
CA PHE A 364 3.04 -8.95 -16.83
C PHE A 364 2.21 -8.25 -15.76
N LEU A 365 2.51 -6.98 -15.47
CA LEU A 365 1.91 -6.14 -14.42
C LEU A 365 1.99 -6.70 -12.98
N THR A 366 2.75 -7.76 -12.72
CA THR A 366 2.83 -8.36 -11.37
C THR A 366 3.48 -7.46 -10.32
N GLY A 367 4.23 -6.46 -10.73
CA GLY A 367 4.85 -5.47 -9.83
C GLY A 367 3.89 -4.42 -9.27
N ALA A 368 2.61 -4.42 -9.66
CA ALA A 368 1.63 -3.45 -9.21
C ALA A 368 0.28 -4.11 -8.90
N ASN A 369 -0.47 -3.55 -7.97
CA ASN A 369 -1.91 -3.77 -7.88
C ASN A 369 -2.59 -3.02 -9.02
N ILE A 370 -3.69 -3.53 -9.54
CA ILE A 370 -4.45 -2.88 -10.61
C ILE A 370 -5.90 -2.64 -10.20
N SER A 371 -6.45 -1.48 -10.59
CA SER A 371 -7.87 -1.16 -10.35
C SER A 371 -8.47 -0.41 -11.53
N VAL A 372 -9.73 -0.68 -11.81
CA VAL A 372 -10.52 0.06 -12.79
C VAL A 372 -11.18 1.25 -12.11
N CYS A 373 -10.97 2.45 -12.67
CA CYS A 373 -11.74 3.64 -12.29
C CYS A 373 -13.11 3.55 -12.94
N ILE A 374 -14.13 3.35 -12.12
CA ILE A 374 -15.53 3.22 -12.54
C ILE A 374 -16.21 4.56 -12.47
N THR A 375 -16.87 4.95 -13.58
CA THR A 375 -17.66 6.18 -13.69
C THR A 375 -19.15 5.93 -13.45
N ASP A 376 -19.87 6.97 -13.06
CA ASP A 376 -21.34 6.90 -12.95
C ASP A 376 -21.98 6.52 -14.29
N ASP A 377 -21.52 7.11 -15.39
CA ASP A 377 -22.02 6.85 -16.75
C ASP A 377 -21.94 5.37 -17.11
N PHE A 378 -20.80 4.72 -16.75
CA PHE A 378 -20.64 3.29 -16.96
C PHE A 378 -21.61 2.47 -16.11
N MET A 379 -21.74 2.79 -14.81
CA MET A 379 -22.66 2.05 -13.95
C MET A 379 -24.12 2.25 -14.37
N ASP A 380 -24.49 3.42 -14.82
CA ASP A 380 -25.80 3.70 -15.38
C ASP A 380 -26.08 2.83 -16.64
N ALA A 381 -25.10 2.73 -17.55
CA ALA A 381 -25.20 1.86 -18.71
C ALA A 381 -25.30 0.36 -18.32
N VAL A 382 -24.57 -0.07 -17.29
CA VAL A 382 -24.69 -1.43 -16.74
C VAL A 382 -26.08 -1.69 -16.18
N MET A 383 -26.61 -0.78 -15.38
CA MET A 383 -27.93 -0.93 -14.77
C MET A 383 -29.04 -0.99 -15.83
N ARG A 384 -28.97 -0.13 -16.85
CA ARG A 384 -29.94 -0.10 -17.94
C ARG A 384 -29.72 -1.21 -18.98
N GLY A 385 -28.55 -1.86 -19.01
CA GLY A 385 -28.20 -2.87 -20.02
C GLY A 385 -27.92 -2.27 -21.39
N GLU A 386 -27.39 -1.07 -21.41
CA GLU A 386 -27.08 -0.28 -22.61
C GLU A 386 -25.68 -0.60 -23.16
N GLU A 387 -25.39 -0.08 -24.33
CA GLU A 387 -24.05 -0.05 -24.90
C GLU A 387 -23.23 1.07 -24.26
N TYR A 388 -21.93 0.87 -24.19
CA TYR A 388 -20.98 1.82 -23.61
C TYR A 388 -19.83 2.07 -24.59
N ALA A 389 -19.50 3.35 -24.82
CA ALA A 389 -18.50 3.76 -25.77
C ALA A 389 -17.11 3.83 -25.12
N LEU A 390 -16.14 3.10 -25.66
CA LEU A 390 -14.72 3.24 -25.32
C LEU A 390 -14.13 4.36 -26.15
N ARG A 391 -13.69 5.44 -25.49
CA ARG A 391 -13.37 6.74 -26.10
C ARG A 391 -12.01 7.24 -25.70
N PHE A 392 -11.41 8.06 -26.55
CA PHE A 392 -10.18 8.80 -26.28
C PHE A 392 -10.12 10.07 -27.13
N PRO A 393 -9.39 11.14 -26.74
CA PRO A 393 -9.15 12.31 -27.59
C PRO A 393 -8.71 11.92 -29.01
N ASP A 394 -9.25 12.59 -30.03
CA ASP A 394 -9.03 12.23 -31.43
C ASP A 394 -7.69 12.75 -31.99
N VAL A 395 -6.60 12.36 -31.31
CA VAL A 395 -5.22 12.83 -31.59
C VAL A 395 -4.73 12.53 -33.01
N GLU A 396 -5.36 11.58 -33.69
CA GLU A 396 -5.02 11.25 -35.09
C GLU A 396 -5.48 12.35 -36.06
N HIS A 397 -6.58 13.02 -35.74
CA HIS A 397 -7.20 14.02 -36.61
C HIS A 397 -7.01 15.45 -36.10
N TYR A 398 -6.42 15.68 -34.95
CA TYR A 398 -6.11 17.01 -34.46
C TYR A 398 -5.18 17.76 -35.42
N ASP A 399 -5.50 19.02 -35.69
CA ASP A 399 -4.61 19.98 -36.30
C ASP A 399 -3.51 20.45 -35.31
N ALA A 400 -2.66 21.37 -35.70
CA ALA A 400 -1.57 21.83 -34.88
C ALA A 400 -2.01 22.52 -33.59
N ASP A 401 -3.10 23.32 -33.66
CA ASP A 401 -3.60 24.07 -32.50
C ASP A 401 -4.32 23.15 -31.50
N ALA A 402 -5.15 22.23 -32.00
CA ALA A 402 -5.77 21.19 -31.17
C ALA A 402 -4.74 20.27 -30.52
N MET A 403 -3.67 19.93 -31.23
CA MET A 403 -2.58 19.12 -30.67
C MET A 403 -1.79 19.86 -29.61
N ALA A 404 -1.51 21.15 -29.80
CA ALA A 404 -0.87 21.99 -28.79
C ALA A 404 -1.73 22.12 -27.53
N HIS A 405 -3.05 22.27 -27.69
CA HIS A 405 -3.99 22.29 -26.58
C HIS A 405 -4.04 20.93 -25.85
N TYR A 406 -4.05 19.83 -26.59
CA TYR A 406 -3.97 18.48 -26.02
C TYR A 406 -2.68 18.27 -25.20
N ASP A 407 -1.54 18.65 -25.74
CA ASP A 407 -0.25 18.52 -25.06
C ASP A 407 -0.18 19.35 -23.77
N ALA A 408 -0.87 20.51 -23.73
CA ALA A 408 -0.89 21.38 -22.57
C ALA A 408 -1.89 20.95 -21.49
N GLU A 409 -3.08 20.50 -21.87
CA GLU A 409 -4.23 20.42 -20.94
C GLU A 409 -4.74 19.00 -20.70
N TRP A 410 -4.55 18.05 -21.64
CA TRP A 410 -5.14 16.72 -21.50
C TRP A 410 -4.70 15.96 -20.23
N THR A 411 -3.43 16.05 -19.88
CA THR A 411 -2.90 15.40 -18.66
C THR A 411 -3.53 15.97 -17.39
N ASN A 412 -3.86 17.27 -17.38
CA ASN A 412 -4.52 17.91 -16.25
C ASN A 412 -6.02 17.57 -16.20
N CYS A 413 -6.65 17.45 -17.38
CA CYS A 413 -8.04 17.05 -17.50
C CYS A 413 -8.24 15.58 -17.07
N GLY A 414 -7.58 14.62 -17.70
CA GLY A 414 -7.57 13.19 -17.35
C GLY A 414 -8.91 12.47 -17.46
N ASP A 415 -9.96 13.11 -17.93
CA ASP A 415 -11.31 12.55 -18.10
C ASP A 415 -11.84 12.88 -19.49
N VAL A 416 -12.14 11.86 -20.28
CA VAL A 416 -12.62 12.02 -21.65
C VAL A 416 -13.98 12.73 -21.73
N ARG A 417 -14.80 12.60 -20.69
CA ARG A 417 -16.12 13.25 -20.60
C ARG A 417 -15.98 14.76 -20.42
N GLU A 418 -15.09 15.18 -19.52
CA GLU A 418 -14.77 16.59 -19.30
C GLU A 418 -14.12 17.19 -20.55
N TRP A 419 -13.20 16.43 -21.18
CA TRP A 419 -12.53 16.86 -22.40
C TRP A 419 -13.51 17.12 -23.54
N GLU A 420 -14.47 16.24 -23.77
CA GLU A 420 -15.53 16.39 -24.75
C GLU A 420 -16.48 17.53 -24.40
N ALA A 421 -16.84 17.67 -23.11
CA ALA A 421 -17.73 18.73 -22.63
C ALA A 421 -17.17 20.15 -22.84
N THR A 422 -15.84 20.30 -22.90
CA THR A 422 -15.17 21.56 -23.22
C THR A 422 -15.03 21.82 -24.72
N GLY A 423 -15.64 20.99 -25.57
CA GLY A 423 -15.71 21.19 -27.02
C GLY A 423 -14.59 20.54 -27.81
N ASN A 424 -13.74 19.74 -27.16
CA ASN A 424 -12.63 19.04 -27.81
C ASN A 424 -13.11 17.77 -28.52
N ALA A 425 -12.53 17.47 -29.68
CA ALA A 425 -12.88 16.29 -30.44
C ALA A 425 -12.45 15.00 -29.72
N VAL A 426 -13.38 14.07 -29.62
CA VAL A 426 -13.19 12.74 -29.03
C VAL A 426 -13.59 11.66 -30.05
N ARG A 427 -12.83 10.59 -30.11
CA ARG A 427 -13.09 9.45 -30.96
C ARG A 427 -13.62 8.27 -30.16
N THR A 428 -14.72 7.68 -30.61
CA THR A 428 -15.16 6.38 -30.16
C THR A 428 -14.36 5.30 -30.92
N TYR A 429 -13.53 4.59 -30.20
CA TYR A 429 -12.74 3.47 -30.75
C TYR A 429 -13.59 2.23 -30.89
N ARG A 430 -14.53 2.05 -29.97
CA ARG A 430 -15.40 0.91 -29.92
C ARG A 430 -16.63 1.17 -29.04
N THR A 431 -17.72 0.48 -29.35
CA THR A 431 -18.91 0.38 -28.51
C THR A 431 -19.06 -1.07 -28.02
N VAL A 432 -19.33 -1.25 -26.73
CA VAL A 432 -19.40 -2.56 -26.06
C VAL A 432 -20.65 -2.66 -25.21
N LYS A 433 -21.17 -3.87 -24.98
CA LYS A 433 -22.26 -4.08 -24.02
C LYS A 433 -21.72 -3.81 -22.60
N ALA A 434 -22.23 -2.80 -21.90
CA ALA A 434 -21.77 -2.42 -20.57
C ALA A 434 -21.78 -3.61 -19.59
N ARG A 435 -22.82 -4.44 -19.62
CA ARG A 435 -22.93 -5.64 -18.76
C ARG A 435 -21.87 -6.68 -19.07
N GLU A 436 -21.39 -6.78 -20.30
CA GLU A 436 -20.34 -7.73 -20.65
C GLU A 436 -18.97 -7.27 -20.14
N LEU A 437 -18.66 -5.97 -20.24
CA LEU A 437 -17.47 -5.39 -19.61
C LEU A 437 -17.54 -5.55 -18.09
N TRP A 438 -18.67 -5.25 -17.46
CA TRP A 438 -18.87 -5.45 -16.02
C TRP A 438 -18.69 -6.90 -15.59
N ARG A 439 -19.24 -7.85 -16.38
CA ARG A 439 -19.05 -9.29 -16.15
C ARG A 439 -17.58 -9.68 -16.25
N LEU A 440 -16.82 -9.14 -17.20
CA LEU A 440 -15.39 -9.41 -17.34
C LEU A 440 -14.62 -8.97 -16.11
N ILE A 441 -14.87 -7.74 -15.62
CA ILE A 441 -14.28 -7.22 -14.37
C ILE A 441 -14.55 -8.20 -13.22
N ASN A 442 -15.83 -8.59 -13.03
CA ASN A 442 -16.23 -9.47 -11.93
C ASN A 442 -15.60 -10.87 -12.03
N VAL A 443 -15.54 -11.45 -13.21
CA VAL A 443 -14.91 -12.77 -13.42
C VAL A 443 -13.44 -12.70 -13.08
N CYS A 444 -12.71 -11.69 -13.56
CA CYS A 444 -11.29 -11.54 -13.25
C CYS A 444 -11.07 -11.25 -11.76
N ALA A 445 -11.81 -10.33 -11.17
CA ALA A 445 -11.70 -10.00 -9.75
C ALA A 445 -11.99 -11.20 -8.84
N THR A 446 -12.98 -12.01 -9.15
CA THR A 446 -13.34 -13.19 -8.35
C THR A 446 -12.23 -14.24 -8.34
N TYR A 447 -11.59 -14.48 -9.46
CA TYR A 447 -10.64 -15.59 -9.60
C TYR A 447 -9.16 -15.20 -9.52
N ALA A 448 -8.83 -13.92 -9.66
CA ALA A 448 -7.47 -13.40 -9.55
C ALA A 448 -7.31 -12.36 -8.43
N ALA A 449 -8.39 -12.01 -7.72
CA ALA A 449 -8.47 -10.90 -6.75
C ALA A 449 -8.17 -9.51 -7.37
N GLU A 450 -8.09 -9.42 -8.69
CA GLU A 450 -7.82 -8.21 -9.47
C GLU A 450 -8.53 -8.27 -10.83
N PRO A 451 -8.90 -7.09 -11.40
CA PRO A 451 -8.68 -5.74 -10.90
C PRO A 451 -9.54 -5.39 -9.68
N GLY A 452 -9.07 -4.45 -8.86
CA GLY A 452 -9.92 -3.73 -7.91
C GLY A 452 -10.91 -2.84 -8.63
N ILE A 453 -11.91 -2.35 -7.91
CA ILE A 453 -12.94 -1.43 -8.40
C ILE A 453 -12.85 -0.15 -7.59
N PHE A 454 -12.75 0.99 -8.29
CA PHE A 454 -12.68 2.30 -7.67
C PHE A 454 -13.70 3.26 -8.29
N PHE A 455 -14.71 3.66 -7.53
CA PHE A 455 -15.75 4.59 -7.97
C PHE A 455 -15.26 6.04 -7.90
N ILE A 456 -14.56 6.47 -8.96
CA ILE A 456 -13.86 7.76 -9.00
C ILE A 456 -14.79 8.94 -8.88
N ASP A 457 -16.00 8.88 -9.46
CA ASP A 457 -16.98 9.98 -9.37
C ASP A 457 -17.49 10.12 -7.94
N ASN A 458 -17.73 9.02 -7.22
CA ASN A 458 -18.11 9.07 -5.81
C ASN A 458 -16.99 9.64 -4.94
N ALA A 459 -15.74 9.28 -5.19
CA ALA A 459 -14.60 9.84 -4.49
C ALA A 459 -14.51 11.36 -4.69
N ASN A 460 -14.69 11.84 -5.93
CA ASN A 460 -14.66 13.26 -6.25
C ASN A 460 -15.87 14.04 -5.67
N LYS A 461 -17.04 13.40 -5.52
CA LYS A 461 -18.20 14.01 -4.86
C LYS A 461 -17.99 14.18 -3.35
N MET A 462 -17.19 13.31 -2.74
CA MET A 462 -17.02 13.28 -1.29
C MET A 462 -15.76 13.98 -0.79
N THR A 463 -14.69 14.04 -1.60
CA THR A 463 -13.42 14.64 -1.17
C THR A 463 -13.57 16.14 -0.89
N ASN A 464 -12.89 16.62 0.15
CA ASN A 464 -12.81 18.05 0.45
C ASN A 464 -11.79 18.80 -0.43
N ALA A 465 -10.93 18.11 -1.17
CA ALA A 465 -9.95 18.70 -2.08
C ALA A 465 -10.59 19.52 -3.21
N THR A 466 -11.84 19.23 -3.57
CA THR A 466 -12.60 20.00 -4.57
C THR A 466 -12.83 21.45 -4.16
N ALA A 467 -12.79 21.77 -2.86
CA ALA A 467 -12.94 23.15 -2.37
C ALA A 467 -11.84 24.08 -2.90
N TYR A 468 -10.62 23.56 -3.02
CA TYR A 468 -9.47 24.29 -3.57
C TYR A 468 -9.07 23.85 -4.98
N GLY A 469 -10.03 23.31 -5.73
CA GLY A 469 -9.92 23.04 -7.17
C GLY A 469 -9.10 21.79 -7.53
N GLN A 470 -8.94 20.85 -6.62
CA GLN A 470 -8.25 19.59 -6.88
C GLN A 470 -9.24 18.43 -7.01
N LYS A 471 -8.87 17.43 -7.80
CA LYS A 471 -9.63 16.20 -7.97
C LYS A 471 -8.77 14.96 -7.71
N VAL A 472 -9.42 13.87 -7.33
CA VAL A 472 -8.80 12.57 -7.16
C VAL A 472 -8.32 12.06 -8.52
N VAL A 473 -7.06 11.64 -8.58
CA VAL A 473 -6.43 11.06 -9.78
C VAL A 473 -6.35 9.53 -9.67
N ALA A 474 -5.93 9.04 -8.52
CA ALA A 474 -5.74 7.63 -8.23
C ALA A 474 -5.84 7.36 -6.73
N THR A 475 -5.66 6.12 -6.34
CA THR A 475 -5.41 5.75 -4.95
C THR A 475 -3.95 5.34 -4.75
N ASN A 476 -3.51 5.26 -3.50
CA ASN A 476 -2.27 4.60 -3.12
C ASN A 476 -2.34 3.07 -3.37
N PRO A 477 -1.24 2.31 -3.20
CA PRO A 477 -1.20 0.88 -3.53
C PRO A 477 -2.25 -0.01 -2.88
N CYS A 478 -2.68 0.31 -1.65
CA CYS A 478 -3.67 -0.48 -0.91
C CYS A 478 -5.12 -0.01 -1.15
N GLY A 479 -5.31 1.17 -1.78
CA GLY A 479 -6.64 1.67 -2.16
C GLY A 479 -7.37 2.49 -1.09
N GLU A 480 -6.77 2.68 0.11
CA GLU A 480 -7.41 3.38 1.23
C GLU A 480 -7.38 4.91 1.13
N GLN A 481 -6.50 5.47 0.26
CA GLN A 481 -6.32 6.91 0.12
C GLN A 481 -6.56 7.38 -1.32
N PRO A 482 -7.78 7.82 -1.64
CA PRO A 482 -8.05 8.57 -2.87
C PRO A 482 -7.41 9.96 -2.81
N LEU A 483 -6.45 10.23 -3.68
CA LEU A 483 -5.62 11.42 -3.59
C LEU A 483 -5.57 12.20 -4.91
N ALA A 484 -5.34 13.51 -4.80
CA ALA A 484 -5.05 14.39 -5.93
C ALA A 484 -3.60 14.22 -6.42
N ALA A 485 -3.27 14.85 -7.52
CA ALA A 485 -1.93 14.86 -8.10
C ALA A 485 -0.88 15.36 -7.09
N TYR A 486 0.22 14.63 -6.96
CA TYR A 486 1.32 14.88 -6.00
C TYR A 486 0.93 14.83 -4.53
N SER A 487 -0.32 14.51 -4.21
CA SER A 487 -0.77 14.38 -2.84
C SER A 487 -0.12 13.19 -2.16
N VAL A 488 0.11 13.34 -0.88
CA VAL A 488 0.75 12.33 -0.01
C VAL A 488 -0.07 12.15 1.26
N CYS A 489 0.13 11.02 1.94
CA CYS A 489 -0.52 10.78 3.21
C CYS A 489 0.36 9.98 4.15
N ASN A 490 0.47 10.43 5.40
CA ASN A 490 0.94 9.60 6.48
C ASN A 490 -0.24 8.88 7.12
N LEU A 491 0.01 7.69 7.64
CA LEU A 491 -1.02 6.83 8.20
C LEU A 491 -0.76 6.55 9.68
N ALA A 492 -1.83 6.38 10.43
CA ALA A 492 -1.83 5.86 11.79
C ALA A 492 -3.15 5.16 12.07
N ALA A 493 -3.22 4.41 13.17
CA ALA A 493 -4.43 3.74 13.59
C ALA A 493 -4.69 3.89 15.08
N VAL A 494 -5.94 4.16 15.43
CA VAL A 494 -6.45 4.02 16.79
C VAL A 494 -6.74 2.55 17.06
N ASN A 495 -6.24 2.02 18.17
CA ASN A 495 -6.52 0.65 18.59
C ASN A 495 -7.82 0.58 19.40
N LEU A 496 -8.91 0.25 18.75
CA LEU A 496 -10.23 0.21 19.37
C LEU A 496 -10.36 -0.85 20.48
N ALA A 497 -9.51 -1.90 20.45
CA ALA A 497 -9.47 -2.89 21.52
C ALA A 497 -9.05 -2.28 22.87
N GLU A 498 -8.19 -1.26 22.86
CA GLU A 498 -7.74 -0.53 24.05
C GLU A 498 -8.71 0.60 24.45
N MET A 499 -9.70 0.92 23.62
CA MET A 499 -10.73 1.91 23.89
C MET A 499 -11.94 1.32 24.65
N VAL A 500 -11.86 0.09 25.15
CA VAL A 500 -12.93 -0.58 25.88
C VAL A 500 -12.59 -0.67 27.35
N ASN A 501 -13.50 -0.19 28.20
CA ASN A 501 -13.52 -0.57 29.60
C ASN A 501 -14.05 -2.02 29.70
N LYS A 502 -13.13 -2.96 29.88
CA LYS A 502 -13.44 -4.41 29.84
C LYS A 502 -14.29 -4.86 31.02
N ASP A 503 -14.23 -4.18 32.16
CA ASP A 503 -15.03 -4.49 33.34
C ASP A 503 -16.49 -4.08 33.14
N LEU A 504 -16.72 -2.95 32.47
CA LEU A 504 -18.05 -2.45 32.15
C LEU A 504 -18.58 -2.96 30.80
N GLN A 505 -17.72 -3.59 30.00
CA GLN A 505 -18.02 -4.03 28.63
C GLN A 505 -18.57 -2.89 27.74
N MET A 506 -17.99 -1.70 27.87
CA MET A 506 -18.42 -0.50 27.16
C MET A 506 -17.21 0.25 26.57
N VAL A 507 -17.43 0.91 25.44
CA VAL A 507 -16.43 1.82 24.85
C VAL A 507 -16.25 3.03 25.77
N ASP A 508 -15.00 3.36 26.08
CA ASP A 508 -14.60 4.59 26.74
C ASP A 508 -14.45 5.71 25.69
N PHE A 509 -15.54 6.42 25.43
CA PHE A 509 -15.56 7.49 24.44
C PHE A 509 -14.66 8.67 24.81
N ALA A 510 -14.47 8.96 26.11
CA ALA A 510 -13.59 10.03 26.54
C ALA A 510 -12.11 9.71 26.24
N LYS A 511 -11.71 8.47 26.50
CA LYS A 511 -10.39 7.97 26.11
C LYS A 511 -10.22 7.96 24.57
N LEU A 512 -11.23 7.52 23.84
CA LEU A 512 -11.21 7.53 22.38
C LEU A 512 -10.99 8.95 21.82
N GLU A 513 -11.78 9.92 22.31
CA GLU A 513 -11.65 11.32 21.91
C GLU A 513 -10.25 11.86 22.18
N GLN A 514 -9.71 11.64 23.39
CA GLN A 514 -8.37 12.10 23.76
C GLN A 514 -7.28 11.47 22.90
N THR A 515 -7.36 10.16 22.64
CA THR A 515 -6.42 9.44 21.78
C THR A 515 -6.46 9.97 20.35
N VAL A 516 -7.66 10.23 19.80
CA VAL A 516 -7.81 10.80 18.45
C VAL A 516 -7.18 12.18 18.38
N ARG A 517 -7.44 13.08 19.33
CA ARG A 517 -6.85 14.42 19.36
C ARG A 517 -5.32 14.36 19.35
N THR A 518 -4.75 13.56 20.25
CA THR A 518 -3.29 13.37 20.30
C THR A 518 -2.76 12.80 18.99
N GLY A 519 -3.47 11.85 18.40
CA GLY A 519 -3.11 11.23 17.12
C GLY A 519 -3.15 12.20 15.93
N ILE A 520 -4.12 13.11 15.87
CA ILE A 520 -4.19 14.16 14.83
C ILE A 520 -3.01 15.10 14.96
N HIS A 521 -2.70 15.58 16.18
CA HIS A 521 -1.55 16.43 16.43
C HIS A 521 -0.24 15.73 15.98
N MET A 522 -0.07 14.47 16.36
CA MET A 522 1.08 13.67 15.97
C MET A 522 1.22 13.50 14.45
N GLN A 523 0.12 13.22 13.75
CA GLN A 523 0.12 13.08 12.29
C GLN A 523 0.37 14.42 11.58
N ASP A 524 -0.08 15.54 12.13
CA ASP A 524 0.25 16.88 11.62
C ASP A 524 1.74 17.15 11.74
N ASN A 525 2.37 16.79 12.88
CA ASN A 525 3.82 16.90 13.07
C ASN A 525 4.63 16.01 12.11
N VAL A 526 4.10 14.88 11.66
CA VAL A 526 4.75 14.04 10.62
C VAL A 526 4.98 14.84 9.35
N ILE A 527 4.04 15.72 8.95
CA ILE A 527 4.14 16.52 7.72
C ILE A 527 5.33 17.47 7.77
N ASP A 528 5.61 18.05 8.94
CA ASP A 528 6.72 18.99 9.11
C ASP A 528 8.08 18.27 9.36
N SER A 529 8.06 17.05 9.89
CA SER A 529 9.27 16.31 10.27
C SER A 529 9.82 15.39 9.17
N THR A 530 9.02 15.03 8.17
CA THR A 530 9.44 14.11 7.10
C THR A 530 10.48 14.74 6.17
N PRO A 531 11.51 13.99 5.71
CA PRO A 531 12.38 14.46 4.65
C PRO A 531 11.64 14.55 3.31
N TYR A 532 11.74 15.70 2.65
CA TYR A 532 11.18 15.92 1.31
C TYR A 532 12.28 15.82 0.25
N PHE A 533 12.00 15.15 -0.85
CA PHE A 533 12.93 14.94 -1.97
C PHE A 533 12.35 15.30 -3.35
N LEU A 534 11.04 15.55 -3.42
CA LEU A 534 10.36 16.10 -4.59
C LEU A 534 9.62 17.39 -4.18
N GLU A 535 9.96 18.50 -4.82
CA GLU A 535 9.38 19.82 -4.50
C GLU A 535 7.87 19.86 -4.71
N GLU A 536 7.36 19.16 -5.72
CA GLU A 536 5.93 19.08 -5.99
C GLU A 536 5.16 18.41 -4.84
N ASN A 537 5.69 17.31 -4.32
CA ASN A 537 5.10 16.65 -3.16
C ASN A 537 5.22 17.49 -1.89
N LYS A 538 6.34 18.20 -1.68
CA LYS A 538 6.51 19.13 -0.58
C LYS A 538 5.47 20.24 -0.60
N LYS A 539 5.32 20.90 -1.76
CA LYS A 539 4.33 21.95 -1.94
C LYS A 539 2.90 21.45 -1.69
N GLN A 540 2.58 20.27 -2.21
CA GLN A 540 1.26 19.66 -2.03
C GLN A 540 1.03 19.28 -0.56
N ALA A 541 1.95 18.57 0.07
CA ALA A 541 1.84 18.11 1.45
C ALA A 541 1.67 19.27 2.45
N LEU A 542 2.54 20.27 2.34
CA LEU A 542 2.45 21.47 3.19
C LEU A 542 1.22 22.32 2.88
N GLY A 543 0.74 22.29 1.62
CA GLY A 543 -0.43 23.03 1.17
C GLY A 543 -1.75 22.50 1.69
N GLU A 544 -1.95 21.19 1.65
CA GLU A 544 -3.22 20.54 2.05
C GLU A 544 -3.20 19.92 3.45
N ARG A 545 -2.02 19.64 4.00
CA ARG A 545 -1.78 18.98 5.30
C ARG A 545 -2.65 17.72 5.50
N ARG A 546 -2.69 16.87 4.50
CA ARG A 546 -3.52 15.67 4.51
C ARG A 546 -2.91 14.56 5.35
N ILE A 547 -3.75 13.96 6.19
CA ILE A 547 -3.42 12.83 7.04
C ILE A 547 -4.42 11.69 6.81
N GLY A 548 -4.04 10.46 7.18
CA GLY A 548 -4.89 9.28 7.13
C GLY A 548 -4.99 8.63 8.51
N LEU A 549 -6.07 8.90 9.22
CA LEU A 549 -6.38 8.24 10.48
C LEU A 549 -7.25 7.02 10.22
N GLY A 550 -6.74 5.84 10.55
CA GLY A 550 -7.46 4.57 10.50
C GLY A 550 -7.75 4.00 11.89
N ILE A 551 -8.22 2.78 11.89
CA ILE A 551 -8.51 2.00 13.09
C ILE A 551 -7.93 0.59 12.99
N MET A 552 -7.70 -0.04 14.14
CA MET A 552 -7.50 -1.49 14.28
C MET A 552 -8.33 -2.01 15.47
N GLY A 553 -8.50 -3.33 15.56
CA GLY A 553 -9.18 -3.94 16.70
C GLY A 553 -10.70 -3.74 16.75
N LEU A 554 -11.37 -3.45 15.62
CA LEU A 554 -12.83 -3.27 15.59
C LEU A 554 -13.58 -4.53 16.07
N ALA A 555 -13.19 -5.70 15.58
CA ALA A 555 -13.79 -6.95 16.00
C ALA A 555 -13.51 -7.25 17.48
N ASP A 556 -12.28 -6.97 17.94
CA ASP A 556 -11.90 -7.14 19.35
C ASP A 556 -12.73 -6.23 20.26
N MET A 557 -12.91 -4.97 19.86
CA MET A 557 -13.78 -4.02 20.57
C MET A 557 -15.20 -4.58 20.72
N LEU A 558 -15.79 -5.07 19.63
CA LEU A 558 -17.14 -5.65 19.66
C LEU A 558 -17.20 -6.89 20.55
N ILE A 559 -16.19 -7.76 20.53
CA ILE A 559 -16.07 -8.93 21.40
C ILE A 559 -16.05 -8.50 22.88
N TYR A 560 -15.22 -7.51 23.22
CA TYR A 560 -15.12 -7.01 24.60
C TYR A 560 -16.41 -6.33 25.07
N CYS A 561 -17.18 -5.72 24.17
CA CYS A 561 -18.50 -5.15 24.47
C CYS A 561 -19.62 -6.19 24.45
N GLY A 562 -19.34 -7.46 24.13
CA GLY A 562 -20.36 -8.52 24.03
C GLY A 562 -21.32 -8.35 22.85
N VAL A 563 -20.93 -7.59 21.82
CA VAL A 563 -21.76 -7.25 20.65
C VAL A 563 -21.37 -8.09 19.45
N ARG A 564 -22.35 -8.74 18.81
CA ARG A 564 -22.11 -9.58 17.63
C ARG A 564 -21.79 -8.73 16.41
N TYR A 565 -20.67 -9.01 15.76
CA TYR A 565 -20.28 -8.38 14.49
C TYR A 565 -21.36 -8.57 13.41
N GLY A 566 -21.75 -7.47 12.76
CA GLY A 566 -22.79 -7.46 11.71
C GLY A 566 -24.23 -7.43 12.23
N SER A 567 -24.47 -7.33 13.56
CA SER A 567 -25.78 -7.08 14.12
C SER A 567 -26.18 -5.59 14.00
N LEU A 568 -27.44 -5.27 14.11
CA LEU A 568 -27.94 -3.88 14.16
C LEU A 568 -27.30 -3.09 15.30
N GLU A 569 -27.11 -3.74 16.44
CA GLU A 569 -26.47 -3.16 17.63
C GLU A 569 -25.00 -2.81 17.32
N SER A 570 -24.26 -3.71 16.62
CA SER A 570 -22.90 -3.43 16.21
C SER A 570 -22.82 -2.25 15.24
N LEU A 571 -23.76 -2.14 14.30
CA LEU A 571 -23.79 -1.02 13.35
C LEU A 571 -24.02 0.32 14.07
N GLN A 572 -24.90 0.35 15.07
CA GLN A 572 -25.15 1.54 15.88
C GLN A 572 -23.92 1.94 16.71
N LEU A 573 -23.25 0.96 17.35
CA LEU A 573 -22.06 1.22 18.13
C LEU A 573 -20.89 1.69 17.23
N ILE A 574 -20.72 1.08 16.07
CA ILE A 574 -19.69 1.47 15.07
C ILE A 574 -19.97 2.90 14.60
N ASP A 575 -21.20 3.26 14.31
CA ASP A 575 -21.57 4.61 13.88
C ASP A 575 -21.19 5.66 14.94
N GLN A 576 -21.49 5.41 16.22
CA GLN A 576 -21.10 6.27 17.34
C GLN A 576 -19.56 6.40 17.46
N VAL A 577 -18.84 5.29 17.33
CA VAL A 577 -17.36 5.29 17.39
C VAL A 577 -16.77 6.14 16.27
N PHE A 578 -17.24 5.96 15.03
CA PHE A 578 -16.74 6.74 13.90
C PHE A 578 -17.18 8.21 13.93
N GLU A 579 -18.38 8.51 14.45
CA GLU A 579 -18.79 9.90 14.70
C GLU A 579 -17.84 10.57 15.70
N THR A 580 -17.53 9.91 16.82
CA THR A 580 -16.60 10.43 17.83
C THR A 580 -15.20 10.67 17.21
N ILE A 581 -14.68 9.72 16.44
CA ILE A 581 -13.39 9.87 15.76
C ILE A 581 -13.41 11.07 14.81
N ALA A 582 -14.44 11.19 13.98
CA ALA A 582 -14.52 12.26 13.00
C ALA A 582 -14.65 13.64 13.64
N VAL A 583 -15.50 13.78 14.65
CA VAL A 583 -15.70 15.06 15.36
C VAL A 583 -14.43 15.46 16.10
N ALA A 584 -13.86 14.57 16.91
CA ALA A 584 -12.61 14.85 17.64
C ALA A 584 -11.43 15.19 16.72
N ALA A 585 -11.35 14.53 15.57
CA ALA A 585 -10.29 14.81 14.58
C ALA A 585 -10.41 16.23 14.00
N TYR A 586 -11.59 16.68 13.62
CA TYR A 586 -11.78 18.03 13.11
C TYR A 586 -11.71 19.10 14.18
N GLU A 587 -12.15 18.82 15.40
CA GLU A 587 -11.95 19.73 16.54
C GLU A 587 -10.46 19.99 16.79
N GLU A 588 -9.63 18.94 16.83
CA GLU A 588 -8.20 19.08 16.99
C GLU A 588 -7.56 19.82 15.81
N SER A 589 -7.99 19.52 14.57
CA SER A 589 -7.53 20.27 13.39
C SER A 589 -7.83 21.78 13.51
N ILE A 590 -8.97 22.15 14.07
CA ILE A 590 -9.33 23.56 14.34
C ILE A 590 -8.45 24.13 15.44
N GLU A 591 -8.18 23.42 16.53
CA GLU A 591 -7.27 23.86 17.60
C GLU A 591 -5.85 24.09 17.05
N LEU A 592 -5.34 23.19 16.21
CA LEU A 592 -4.07 23.37 15.52
C LEU A 592 -4.08 24.60 14.60
N ALA A 593 -5.19 24.86 13.88
CA ALA A 593 -5.32 26.04 13.06
C ALA A 593 -5.32 27.36 13.88
N LYS A 594 -5.86 27.38 15.09
CA LYS A 594 -5.80 28.53 15.99
C LYS A 594 -4.37 28.90 16.39
N THR A 595 -3.51 27.89 16.53
CA THR A 595 -2.13 28.08 17.02
C THR A 595 -1.11 28.21 15.91
N ARG A 596 -1.29 27.45 14.80
CA ARG A 596 -0.35 27.35 13.68
C ARG A 596 -0.80 28.07 12.41
N GLY A 597 -2.05 28.53 12.37
CA GLY A 597 -2.70 29.03 11.17
C GLY A 597 -3.41 27.94 10.36
N SER A 598 -4.32 28.38 9.50
CA SER A 598 -5.03 27.50 8.57
C SER A 598 -4.07 26.89 7.55
N PHE A 599 -4.34 25.68 7.07
CA PHE A 599 -3.51 25.10 6.03
C PHE A 599 -3.57 25.92 4.72
N PRO A 600 -2.45 26.07 4.00
CA PRO A 600 -2.29 27.08 2.95
C PRO A 600 -3.33 27.03 1.83
N PHE A 601 -3.85 25.84 1.45
CA PHE A 601 -4.84 25.74 0.37
C PHE A 601 -6.24 26.26 0.75
N LEU A 602 -6.51 26.51 2.03
CA LEU A 602 -7.71 27.23 2.48
C LEU A 602 -7.46 28.75 2.71
N VAL A 603 -6.29 29.25 2.36
CA VAL A 603 -5.93 30.66 2.50
C VAL A 603 -5.79 31.28 1.10
N GLY A 604 -6.69 32.20 0.74
CA GLY A 604 -6.63 32.94 -0.50
C GLY A 604 -5.72 34.17 -0.41
N GLN A 605 -5.53 34.85 -1.54
CA GLN A 605 -4.73 36.08 -1.62
C GLN A 605 -5.38 37.27 -0.89
N SER A 606 -6.67 37.17 -0.56
CA SER A 606 -7.44 38.14 0.21
C SER A 606 -8.34 37.45 1.23
N GLY A 607 -8.78 38.20 2.26
CA GLY A 607 -9.77 37.71 3.22
C GLY A 607 -11.08 37.26 2.57
N LYS A 608 -11.51 37.91 1.50
CA LYS A 608 -12.69 37.51 0.74
C LYS A 608 -12.51 36.18 0.02
N GLU A 609 -11.35 35.96 -0.58
CA GLU A 609 -11.03 34.70 -1.26
C GLU A 609 -10.90 33.57 -0.24
N THR A 610 -10.25 33.82 0.89
CA THR A 610 -10.17 32.85 2.01
C THR A 610 -11.57 32.44 2.46
N GLN A 611 -12.49 33.38 2.62
CA GLN A 611 -13.86 33.10 3.02
C GLN A 611 -14.57 32.22 1.97
N ILE A 612 -14.41 32.50 0.68
CA ILE A 612 -14.98 31.68 -0.40
C ILE A 612 -14.43 30.24 -0.37
N LEU A 613 -13.12 30.07 -0.17
CA LEU A 613 -12.50 28.75 -0.07
C LEU A 613 -13.06 27.95 1.12
N ARG A 614 -13.18 28.58 2.28
CA ARG A 614 -13.74 27.95 3.49
C ARG A 614 -15.22 27.61 3.34
N GLU A 615 -16.02 28.49 2.71
CA GLU A 615 -17.41 28.21 2.39
C GLU A 615 -17.56 27.02 1.42
N ARG A 616 -16.70 26.91 0.42
CA ARG A 616 -16.65 25.74 -0.46
C ARG A 616 -16.28 24.49 0.33
N PHE A 617 -15.30 24.58 1.23
CA PHE A 617 -14.83 23.43 2.01
C PHE A 617 -15.93 22.86 2.90
N ILE A 618 -16.64 23.67 3.68
CA ILE A 618 -17.74 23.19 4.53
C ILE A 618 -18.93 22.61 3.75
N ASN A 619 -19.04 22.95 2.46
CA ASN A 619 -20.08 22.46 1.55
C ASN A 619 -19.66 21.23 0.73
N THR A 620 -18.45 20.69 0.92
CA THR A 620 -18.03 19.44 0.29
C THR A 620 -18.83 18.25 0.82
N GLY A 621 -18.81 17.13 0.09
CA GLY A 621 -19.68 15.98 0.35
C GLY A 621 -19.60 15.46 1.79
N TYR A 622 -18.40 15.42 2.36
CA TYR A 622 -18.18 14.96 3.72
C TYR A 622 -18.44 16.06 4.77
N MET A 623 -17.88 17.26 4.57
CA MET A 623 -17.91 18.34 5.56
C MET A 623 -19.32 18.89 5.84
N LYS A 624 -20.21 18.88 4.86
CA LYS A 624 -21.61 19.33 5.09
C LYS A 624 -22.40 18.45 6.07
N LYS A 625 -21.90 17.24 6.38
CA LYS A 625 -22.49 16.33 7.37
C LYS A 625 -21.96 16.56 8.79
N MET A 626 -20.90 17.35 8.94
CA MET A 626 -20.31 17.66 10.24
C MET A 626 -21.21 18.56 11.09
N PRO A 627 -21.13 18.44 12.42
CA PRO A 627 -21.84 19.33 13.35
C PRO A 627 -21.58 20.81 13.05
N GLU A 628 -22.52 21.65 13.44
CA GLU A 628 -22.50 23.09 13.18
C GLU A 628 -21.23 23.76 13.74
N HIS A 629 -20.85 23.45 14.98
CA HIS A 629 -19.67 24.01 15.63
C HIS A 629 -18.34 23.70 14.88
N ILE A 630 -18.25 22.53 14.23
CA ILE A 630 -17.12 22.18 13.36
C ILE A 630 -17.10 23.08 12.12
N ARG A 631 -18.25 23.21 11.45
CA ARG A 631 -18.37 24.05 10.25
C ARG A 631 -18.08 25.52 10.54
N GLU A 632 -18.57 26.03 11.67
CA GLU A 632 -18.28 27.38 12.15
C GLU A 632 -16.79 27.55 12.50
N GLY A 633 -16.17 26.55 13.15
CA GLY A 633 -14.75 26.52 13.42
C GLY A 633 -13.90 26.65 12.17
N VAL A 634 -14.22 25.88 11.12
CA VAL A 634 -13.55 25.96 9.80
C VAL A 634 -13.74 27.32 9.13
N LEU A 635 -14.92 27.92 9.23
CA LEU A 635 -15.16 29.25 8.66
C LEU A 635 -14.32 30.34 9.36
N LYS A 636 -14.03 30.15 10.64
CA LYS A 636 -13.36 31.16 11.46
C LYS A 636 -11.83 31.03 11.43
N TYR A 637 -11.29 29.83 11.46
CA TYR A 637 -9.88 29.53 11.67
C TYR A 637 -9.27 28.77 10.49
#